data_7172d7533b494f0406e7ca85b8050204
#
_entry.id   7172d7533b494f0406e7ca85b8050204
#
_cell.length_a   1.000
_cell.length_b   1.000
_cell.length_c   1.000
_cell.angle_alpha   90.00
_cell.angle_beta   90.00
_cell.angle_gamma   90.00
#
_symmetry.space_group_name_H-M   'P 1'
#
loop_
_entity.id
_entity.type
_entity.pdbx_description
1 polymer ?
#
loop_
_entity_poly.entity_id
_entity_poly.type
_entity_poly.pdbx_seq_one_letter_code
_entity_poly.pdbx_strand_id
1 'polypeptide(L)'
;VTVKHPEWDIQIGAIKFLDPGLPQVREYVTSVVMDVVRRYDVDGVHFDDYFYPYPPNQISNQDDATFANYSRGFTDRGNWRRDNVNLLIQMLHDSIQVAKPHVKLGMSPFGIWKNGVPSGISGLDAYNVIYCDAVAWLNRQIIDYITPQLYWPFGGNQDYGKLMPWWGAQRNARHFYPGQAPYRVNPSDGNWAANEIPRQVRANRGNANASGGVFFRALTFRANYKGFADSLKNDLFRAPALPPIMAWKDPAPPNAPRNLRYVRIASTGAAGLKWDLPLQASDGDTASRYAIYRFTTPNIQPGDLADPSRIIAMTSARVNRPQAPNNAAGPFYFVVTALDRNANESAASNVLEVNAPGAPVLASPANGAADQLASVTLRWYYPANAASYRVQVSTDSSFNSFLANAANVEDTSQVVSGLAGQTIYYWRVSASNAAGASAFSQTFAFATGFPATPVLAFPANNTPNVPIEITLQWRKTQSAEQYHLQLAKSVNFDAAALVVDVNDLADTAYAVTQLELNRFYFWRVSAANAWGTSLWSETWRFKTTVSTAAAEAHEMPEKFTLHQNYPNPFNPITTIAFDLPRPGFVRLRIFDVLGREVVTIVDHEMPGGRHQVPFDGRLAGSGVYYYRLEFEGEAQTRRMLLTK
;
A
#
# COMPACT_ATOMS: atom_id res chain seq x y z
N VAL A 1 -37.96 5.81 -17.85
CA VAL A 1 -38.30 5.88 -19.28
C VAL A 1 -39.75 5.50 -19.46
N THR A 2 -40.19 4.34 -19.04
CA THR A 2 -41.54 3.78 -19.20
C THR A 2 -42.66 4.65 -18.63
N VAL A 3 -42.40 5.50 -17.65
CA VAL A 3 -43.39 6.48 -17.12
C VAL A 3 -43.56 7.69 -18.06
N LYS A 4 -42.47 8.08 -18.76
CA LYS A 4 -42.50 9.23 -19.70
C LYS A 4 -42.92 8.85 -21.12
N HIS A 5 -42.62 7.63 -21.49
CA HIS A 5 -42.82 7.07 -22.82
C HIS A 5 -43.47 5.69 -22.75
N PRO A 6 -44.73 5.57 -22.29
CA PRO A 6 -45.40 4.27 -22.19
C PRO A 6 -45.61 3.62 -23.57
N GLU A 7 -45.63 4.41 -24.64
CA GLU A 7 -45.73 3.96 -26.02
C GLU A 7 -44.46 3.25 -26.53
N TRP A 8 -43.36 3.30 -25.76
CA TRP A 8 -42.10 2.59 -26.09
C TRP A 8 -42.08 1.18 -25.50
N ASP A 9 -43.01 0.86 -24.62
CA ASP A 9 -43.05 -0.41 -23.91
C ASP A 9 -43.79 -1.49 -24.65
N ILE A 10 -43.21 -2.68 -24.73
CA ILE A 10 -43.91 -3.92 -24.97
C ILE A 10 -44.13 -4.61 -23.62
N GLN A 11 -45.40 -5.00 -23.36
CA GLN A 11 -45.73 -5.74 -22.15
C GLN A 11 -46.17 -7.17 -22.51
N ILE A 12 -45.53 -8.15 -21.85
CA ILE A 12 -45.85 -9.58 -21.97
C ILE A 12 -46.02 -10.14 -20.55
N GLY A 13 -47.25 -10.36 -20.14
CA GLY A 13 -47.55 -10.72 -18.76
C GLY A 13 -47.04 -9.66 -17.77
N ALA A 14 -46.20 -10.04 -16.85
CA ALA A 14 -45.57 -9.13 -15.88
C ALA A 14 -44.29 -8.45 -16.40
N ILE A 15 -43.77 -8.86 -17.55
CA ILE A 15 -42.53 -8.31 -18.11
C ILE A 15 -42.84 -7.09 -18.97
N LYS A 16 -42.09 -6.02 -18.75
CA LYS A 16 -42.02 -4.85 -19.61
C LYS A 16 -40.62 -4.71 -20.18
N PHE A 17 -40.53 -4.43 -21.47
CA PHE A 17 -39.24 -4.12 -22.12
C PHE A 17 -39.47 -3.07 -23.22
N LEU A 18 -38.40 -2.36 -23.55
CA LEU A 18 -38.42 -1.35 -24.60
C LEU A 18 -38.50 -2.01 -25.97
N ASP A 19 -39.40 -1.53 -26.86
CA ASP A 19 -39.60 -2.06 -28.21
C ASP A 19 -38.40 -1.74 -29.13
N PRO A 20 -37.53 -2.69 -29.48
CA PRO A 20 -36.41 -2.41 -30.36
C PRO A 20 -36.82 -2.16 -31.82
N GLY A 21 -38.08 -2.39 -32.17
CA GLY A 21 -38.67 -2.03 -33.45
C GLY A 21 -38.78 -0.53 -33.67
N LEU A 22 -38.93 0.24 -32.59
CA LEU A 22 -39.03 1.69 -32.64
C LEU A 22 -37.65 2.35 -32.84
N PRO A 23 -37.47 3.21 -33.86
CA PRO A 23 -36.22 3.97 -34.04
C PRO A 23 -35.83 4.77 -32.81
N GLN A 24 -36.77 5.45 -32.16
CA GLN A 24 -36.55 6.28 -30.99
C GLN A 24 -36.04 5.47 -29.79
N VAL A 25 -36.46 4.22 -29.65
CA VAL A 25 -35.94 3.31 -28.59
C VAL A 25 -34.49 2.96 -28.86
N ARG A 26 -34.12 2.62 -30.09
CA ARG A 26 -32.73 2.33 -30.45
C ARG A 26 -31.82 3.55 -30.24
N GLU A 27 -32.31 4.75 -30.66
CA GLU A 27 -31.60 6.02 -30.42
C GLU A 27 -31.42 6.30 -28.92
N TYR A 28 -32.49 6.09 -28.14
CA TYR A 28 -32.45 6.29 -26.68
C TYR A 28 -31.45 5.34 -26.00
N VAL A 29 -31.52 4.03 -26.28
CA VAL A 29 -30.57 3.06 -25.71
C VAL A 29 -29.12 3.41 -26.09
N THR A 30 -28.91 3.76 -27.36
CA THR A 30 -27.60 4.22 -27.83
C THR A 30 -27.15 5.48 -27.07
N SER A 31 -28.04 6.45 -26.86
CA SER A 31 -27.70 7.69 -26.14
C SER A 31 -27.28 7.43 -24.69
N VAL A 32 -27.97 6.50 -24.00
CA VAL A 32 -27.63 6.10 -22.62
C VAL A 32 -26.25 5.47 -22.53
N VAL A 33 -25.94 4.56 -23.44
CA VAL A 33 -24.63 3.92 -23.52
C VAL A 33 -23.55 4.96 -23.84
N MET A 34 -23.83 5.83 -24.81
CA MET A 34 -22.88 6.87 -25.22
C MET A 34 -22.67 7.95 -24.16
N ASP A 35 -23.64 8.19 -23.26
CA ASP A 35 -23.46 9.04 -22.11
C ASP A 35 -22.36 8.48 -21.17
N VAL A 36 -22.40 7.18 -20.90
CA VAL A 36 -21.35 6.49 -20.11
C VAL A 36 -20.02 6.51 -20.86
N VAL A 37 -20.00 6.15 -22.14
CA VAL A 37 -18.76 6.13 -22.95
C VAL A 37 -18.08 7.50 -22.98
N ARG A 38 -18.84 8.59 -23.11
CA ARG A 38 -18.28 9.95 -23.16
C ARG A 38 -17.79 10.45 -21.83
N ARG A 39 -18.54 10.20 -20.74
CA ARG A 39 -18.24 10.75 -19.40
C ARG A 39 -17.16 9.98 -18.65
N TYR A 40 -17.05 8.68 -18.89
CA TYR A 40 -16.15 7.83 -18.12
C TYR A 40 -15.04 7.26 -19.00
N ASP A 41 -13.92 6.97 -18.35
CA ASP A 41 -12.76 6.33 -18.99
C ASP A 41 -12.94 4.81 -18.96
N VAL A 42 -13.86 4.30 -19.77
CA VAL A 42 -14.16 2.86 -19.87
C VAL A 42 -13.36 2.22 -21.01
N ASP A 43 -12.94 0.98 -20.82
CA ASP A 43 -12.21 0.19 -21.82
C ASP A 43 -13.15 -0.58 -22.77
N GLY A 44 -14.43 -0.73 -22.41
CA GLY A 44 -15.39 -1.46 -23.21
C GLY A 44 -16.81 -1.37 -22.71
N VAL A 45 -17.76 -1.70 -23.59
CA VAL A 45 -19.17 -1.88 -23.34
C VAL A 45 -19.53 -3.33 -23.63
N HIS A 46 -20.30 -3.95 -22.75
CA HIS A 46 -20.71 -5.34 -22.90
C HIS A 46 -22.22 -5.47 -22.72
N PHE A 47 -22.87 -6.18 -23.65
CA PHE A 47 -24.28 -6.53 -23.57
C PHE A 47 -24.45 -8.02 -23.29
N ASP A 48 -25.43 -8.35 -22.46
CA ASP A 48 -25.89 -9.70 -22.20
C ASP A 48 -26.86 -10.17 -23.31
N ASP A 49 -27.66 -11.19 -23.10
CA ASP A 49 -28.46 -11.91 -24.09
C ASP A 49 -29.96 -11.56 -24.11
N TYR A 50 -30.36 -10.54 -23.35
CA TYR A 50 -31.79 -10.16 -23.23
C TYR A 50 -32.24 -9.22 -24.34
N PHE A 51 -32.25 -9.68 -25.60
CA PHE A 51 -32.68 -8.88 -26.77
C PHE A 51 -34.17 -8.89 -26.98
N TYR A 52 -34.81 -10.06 -26.89
CA TYR A 52 -36.24 -10.29 -26.75
C TYR A 52 -36.46 -11.29 -25.60
N PRO A 53 -37.66 -11.25 -24.97
CA PRO A 53 -37.91 -12.08 -23.79
C PRO A 53 -37.81 -13.59 -24.06
N TYR A 54 -37.28 -14.28 -23.06
CA TYR A 54 -37.17 -15.74 -23.03
C TYR A 54 -38.52 -16.42 -22.76
N PRO A 55 -38.73 -17.67 -23.22
CA PRO A 55 -39.85 -18.48 -22.78
C PRO A 55 -40.00 -18.54 -21.25
N PRO A 56 -41.19 -18.59 -20.68
CA PRO A 56 -42.50 -18.66 -21.37
C PRO A 56 -43.04 -17.31 -21.86
N ASN A 57 -42.35 -16.21 -21.66
CA ASN A 57 -42.81 -14.87 -21.97
C ASN A 57 -42.41 -14.40 -23.39
N GLN A 58 -42.60 -15.26 -24.38
CA GLN A 58 -42.23 -14.93 -25.76
C GLN A 58 -43.15 -13.85 -26.35
N ILE A 59 -42.53 -12.99 -27.19
CA ILE A 59 -43.27 -12.04 -28.00
C ILE A 59 -44.07 -12.77 -29.10
N SER A 60 -45.33 -12.40 -29.31
CA SER A 60 -46.17 -12.90 -30.39
C SER A 60 -46.62 -11.78 -31.31
N ASN A 61 -47.58 -10.98 -30.89
CA ASN A 61 -48.23 -9.91 -31.65
C ASN A 61 -48.15 -8.52 -30.97
N GLN A 62 -47.46 -8.42 -29.84
CA GLN A 62 -47.41 -7.17 -29.08
C GLN A 62 -46.68 -6.04 -29.83
N ASP A 63 -45.91 -6.34 -30.86
CA ASP A 63 -45.24 -5.41 -31.76
C ASP A 63 -45.95 -5.23 -33.13
N ASP A 64 -47.22 -5.61 -33.25
CA ASP A 64 -48.01 -5.51 -34.51
C ASP A 64 -48.05 -4.09 -35.07
N ALA A 65 -48.35 -3.11 -34.21
CA ALA A 65 -48.42 -1.71 -34.61
C ALA A 65 -47.03 -1.18 -35.04
N THR A 66 -45.97 -1.58 -34.33
CA THR A 66 -44.59 -1.20 -34.66
C THR A 66 -44.17 -1.81 -35.99
N PHE A 67 -44.47 -3.09 -36.22
CA PHE A 67 -44.19 -3.75 -37.49
C PHE A 67 -44.94 -3.12 -38.67
N ALA A 68 -46.21 -2.79 -38.51
CA ALA A 68 -47.01 -2.11 -39.55
C ALA A 68 -46.40 -0.76 -39.95
N ASN A 69 -45.89 0.01 -38.97
CA ASN A 69 -45.34 1.35 -39.22
C ASN A 69 -43.87 1.36 -39.64
N TYR A 70 -43.10 0.38 -39.20
CA TYR A 70 -41.62 0.36 -39.33
C TYR A 70 -41.10 -0.97 -39.91
N SER A 71 -41.88 -1.62 -40.83
CA SER A 71 -41.48 -2.91 -41.43
C SER A 71 -40.20 -2.83 -42.28
N ARG A 72 -39.86 -1.67 -42.81
CA ARG A 72 -38.68 -1.47 -43.69
C ARG A 72 -38.64 -2.45 -44.88
N GLY A 73 -39.84 -2.88 -45.36
CA GLY A 73 -39.93 -3.82 -46.47
C GLY A 73 -39.83 -5.30 -46.08
N PHE A 74 -39.63 -5.64 -44.83
CA PHE A 74 -39.70 -7.03 -44.36
C PHE A 74 -41.13 -7.55 -44.42
N THR A 75 -41.30 -8.75 -44.95
CA THR A 75 -42.57 -9.52 -44.94
C THR A 75 -42.59 -10.56 -43.81
N ASP A 76 -41.42 -11.06 -43.44
CA ASP A 76 -41.24 -11.97 -42.31
C ASP A 76 -40.90 -11.19 -41.03
N ARG A 77 -41.73 -11.33 -40.01
CA ARG A 77 -41.62 -10.63 -38.75
C ARG A 77 -40.38 -11.08 -37.96
N GLY A 78 -40.00 -12.35 -38.03
CA GLY A 78 -38.82 -12.86 -37.36
C GLY A 78 -37.53 -12.23 -37.90
N ASN A 79 -37.45 -12.08 -39.22
CA ASN A 79 -36.33 -11.38 -39.86
C ASN A 79 -36.31 -9.90 -39.48
N TRP A 80 -37.46 -9.23 -39.41
CA TRP A 80 -37.56 -7.84 -38.98
C TRP A 80 -37.12 -7.65 -37.50
N ARG A 81 -37.55 -8.55 -36.60
CA ARG A 81 -37.11 -8.51 -35.18
C ARG A 81 -35.61 -8.67 -35.05
N ARG A 82 -34.99 -9.61 -35.77
CA ARG A 82 -33.54 -9.78 -35.81
C ARG A 82 -32.83 -8.53 -36.34
N ASP A 83 -33.40 -7.93 -37.38
CA ASP A 83 -32.84 -6.71 -37.96
C ASP A 83 -32.94 -5.51 -36.99
N ASN A 84 -33.98 -5.40 -36.19
CA ASN A 84 -34.09 -4.36 -35.16
C ASN A 84 -32.93 -4.43 -34.15
N VAL A 85 -32.58 -5.64 -33.69
CA VAL A 85 -31.43 -5.86 -32.79
C VAL A 85 -30.11 -5.55 -33.52
N ASN A 86 -29.99 -6.01 -34.78
CA ASN A 86 -28.81 -5.74 -35.58
C ASN A 86 -28.58 -4.24 -35.79
N LEU A 87 -29.65 -3.46 -36.02
CA LEU A 87 -29.56 -2.00 -36.15
C LEU A 87 -29.11 -1.33 -34.84
N LEU A 88 -29.65 -1.77 -33.71
CA LEU A 88 -29.19 -1.23 -32.41
C LEU A 88 -27.67 -1.45 -32.21
N ILE A 89 -27.21 -2.66 -32.47
CA ILE A 89 -25.77 -3.00 -32.32
C ILE A 89 -24.92 -2.22 -33.31
N GLN A 90 -25.37 -2.06 -34.54
CA GLN A 90 -24.72 -1.22 -35.55
C GLN A 90 -24.61 0.24 -35.07
N MET A 91 -25.72 0.84 -34.59
CA MET A 91 -25.71 2.21 -34.08
C MET A 91 -24.73 2.41 -32.91
N LEU A 92 -24.67 1.45 -32.00
CA LEU A 92 -23.73 1.45 -30.90
C LEU A 92 -22.28 1.38 -31.39
N HIS A 93 -21.99 0.42 -32.29
CA HIS A 93 -20.67 0.29 -32.90
C HIS A 93 -20.22 1.60 -33.54
N ASP A 94 -21.03 2.16 -34.43
CA ASP A 94 -20.69 3.37 -35.18
C ASP A 94 -20.49 4.58 -34.27
N SER A 95 -21.35 4.72 -33.26
CA SER A 95 -21.27 5.79 -32.26
C SER A 95 -20.01 5.69 -31.39
N ILE A 96 -19.63 4.48 -30.99
CA ILE A 96 -18.40 4.23 -30.21
C ILE A 96 -17.17 4.49 -31.06
N GLN A 97 -17.15 4.02 -32.33
CA GLN A 97 -16.02 4.24 -33.23
C GLN A 97 -15.74 5.73 -33.48
N VAL A 98 -16.80 6.54 -33.57
CA VAL A 98 -16.64 8.00 -33.73
C VAL A 98 -16.20 8.69 -32.45
N ALA A 99 -16.71 8.28 -31.29
CA ALA A 99 -16.48 9.00 -30.03
C ALA A 99 -15.17 8.58 -29.33
N LYS A 100 -14.93 7.27 -29.25
CA LYS A 100 -13.76 6.67 -28.57
C LYS A 100 -13.41 5.33 -29.24
N PRO A 101 -12.66 5.31 -30.34
CA PRO A 101 -12.38 4.11 -31.15
C PRO A 101 -11.69 2.98 -30.36
N HIS A 102 -10.97 3.28 -29.28
CA HIS A 102 -10.36 2.28 -28.41
C HIS A 102 -11.35 1.50 -27.54
N VAL A 103 -12.56 2.00 -27.34
CA VAL A 103 -13.58 1.34 -26.52
C VAL A 103 -14.14 0.13 -27.25
N LYS A 104 -14.10 -1.03 -26.61
CA LYS A 104 -14.51 -2.31 -27.16
C LYS A 104 -16.02 -2.50 -27.02
N LEU A 105 -16.67 -3.09 -28.03
CA LEU A 105 -18.07 -3.51 -27.98
C LEU A 105 -18.13 -5.03 -27.99
N GLY A 106 -18.63 -5.63 -26.92
CA GLY A 106 -18.75 -7.06 -26.74
C GLY A 106 -20.16 -7.53 -26.47
N MET A 107 -20.46 -8.78 -26.84
CA MET A 107 -21.76 -9.41 -26.69
C MET A 107 -21.65 -10.79 -26.07
N SER A 108 -22.57 -11.13 -25.15
CA SER A 108 -22.67 -12.43 -24.50
C SER A 108 -24.00 -13.13 -24.86
N PRO A 109 -24.19 -13.55 -26.14
CA PRO A 109 -25.43 -14.17 -26.57
C PRO A 109 -25.63 -15.56 -25.94
N PHE A 110 -26.84 -16.07 -26.00
CA PHE A 110 -27.13 -17.46 -25.64
C PHE A 110 -26.25 -18.43 -26.44
N GLY A 111 -25.80 -19.50 -25.78
CA GLY A 111 -24.78 -20.40 -26.31
C GLY A 111 -25.19 -21.25 -27.52
N ILE A 112 -26.48 -21.42 -27.79
CA ILE A 112 -27.00 -22.11 -29.01
C ILE A 112 -27.57 -21.05 -29.95
N TRP A 113 -26.87 -20.79 -31.06
CA TRP A 113 -27.33 -19.85 -32.07
C TRP A 113 -28.64 -20.32 -32.70
N LYS A 114 -28.66 -21.55 -33.18
CA LYS A 114 -29.85 -22.14 -33.85
C LYS A 114 -29.93 -23.63 -33.48
N ASN A 115 -31.14 -24.10 -33.23
CA ASN A 115 -31.38 -25.49 -32.93
C ASN A 115 -30.91 -26.38 -34.10
N GLY A 116 -30.18 -27.45 -33.81
CA GLY A 116 -29.56 -28.32 -34.81
C GLY A 116 -28.22 -27.81 -35.36
N VAL A 117 -27.72 -26.67 -34.89
CA VAL A 117 -26.45 -26.06 -35.35
C VAL A 117 -25.49 -25.84 -34.18
N PRO A 118 -24.30 -26.49 -34.18
CA PRO A 118 -23.85 -27.56 -35.12
C PRO A 118 -24.69 -28.84 -34.99
N SER A 119 -24.50 -29.75 -35.93
CA SER A 119 -25.27 -31.00 -35.97
C SER A 119 -25.22 -31.76 -34.64
N GLY A 120 -26.39 -32.23 -34.17
CA GLY A 120 -26.55 -32.94 -32.91
C GLY A 120 -26.63 -32.02 -31.67
N ILE A 121 -26.75 -30.72 -31.83
CA ILE A 121 -27.08 -29.78 -30.76
C ILE A 121 -28.58 -29.52 -30.74
N SER A 122 -29.17 -29.59 -29.54
CA SER A 122 -30.58 -29.26 -29.34
C SER A 122 -30.78 -28.46 -28.04
N GLY A 123 -31.70 -27.47 -28.09
CA GLY A 123 -32.04 -26.62 -26.99
C GLY A 123 -32.78 -25.38 -27.44
N LEU A 124 -32.76 -24.32 -26.64
CA LEU A 124 -33.40 -23.06 -27.03
C LEU A 124 -32.69 -22.50 -28.29
N ASP A 125 -33.50 -22.18 -29.29
CA ASP A 125 -33.06 -21.60 -30.56
C ASP A 125 -33.01 -20.05 -30.41
N ALA A 126 -31.84 -19.49 -30.15
CA ALA A 126 -31.71 -18.05 -29.95
C ALA A 126 -32.11 -17.23 -31.18
N TYR A 127 -31.84 -17.76 -32.36
CA TYR A 127 -32.18 -17.12 -33.64
C TYR A 127 -33.70 -16.95 -33.84
N ASN A 128 -34.48 -17.99 -33.56
CA ASN A 128 -35.90 -17.99 -33.81
C ASN A 128 -36.75 -17.59 -32.59
N VAL A 129 -36.26 -17.81 -31.36
CA VAL A 129 -37.03 -17.62 -30.14
C VAL A 129 -36.83 -16.23 -29.51
N ILE A 130 -35.60 -15.77 -29.45
CA ILE A 130 -35.27 -14.45 -28.89
C ILE A 130 -34.68 -13.49 -29.94
N TYR A 131 -34.81 -13.88 -31.21
CA TYR A 131 -34.42 -13.09 -32.40
C TYR A 131 -32.97 -12.55 -32.32
N CYS A 132 -32.07 -13.33 -31.77
CA CYS A 132 -30.66 -13.02 -31.61
C CYS A 132 -29.86 -13.64 -32.76
N ASP A 133 -29.40 -12.81 -33.71
CA ASP A 133 -28.52 -13.25 -34.81
C ASP A 133 -27.05 -12.85 -34.57
N ALA A 134 -26.44 -13.46 -33.58
CA ALA A 134 -25.06 -13.15 -33.19
C ALA A 134 -24.03 -13.47 -34.29
N VAL A 135 -24.30 -14.40 -35.20
CA VAL A 135 -23.45 -14.69 -36.36
C VAL A 135 -23.47 -13.52 -37.35
N ALA A 136 -24.62 -12.85 -37.54
CA ALA A 136 -24.67 -11.64 -38.37
C ALA A 136 -23.78 -10.50 -37.82
N TRP A 137 -23.67 -10.34 -36.51
CA TRP A 137 -22.81 -9.31 -35.91
C TRP A 137 -21.33 -9.57 -36.18
N LEU A 138 -20.90 -10.82 -36.11
CA LEU A 138 -19.56 -11.25 -36.47
C LEU A 138 -19.28 -11.05 -37.98
N ASN A 139 -20.24 -11.44 -38.84
CA ASN A 139 -20.10 -11.29 -40.30
C ASN A 139 -20.02 -9.82 -40.75
N ARG A 140 -20.81 -8.94 -40.09
CA ARG A 140 -20.78 -7.49 -40.31
C ARG A 140 -19.60 -6.81 -39.60
N GLN A 141 -18.90 -7.53 -38.73
CA GLN A 141 -17.78 -7.02 -37.92
C GLN A 141 -18.15 -5.81 -37.04
N ILE A 142 -19.39 -5.73 -36.56
CA ILE A 142 -19.92 -4.64 -35.74
C ILE A 142 -19.80 -4.88 -34.22
N ILE A 143 -19.07 -5.91 -33.84
CA ILE A 143 -18.64 -6.17 -32.46
C ILE A 143 -17.14 -6.49 -32.44
N ASP A 144 -16.49 -6.25 -31.31
CA ASP A 144 -15.06 -6.54 -31.16
C ASP A 144 -14.81 -7.93 -30.60
N TYR A 145 -15.71 -8.41 -29.77
CA TYR A 145 -15.64 -9.77 -29.22
C TYR A 145 -17.02 -10.35 -28.94
N ILE A 146 -17.06 -11.67 -28.95
CA ILE A 146 -18.25 -12.44 -28.59
C ILE A 146 -17.95 -13.43 -27.48
N THR A 147 -18.89 -13.58 -26.54
CA THR A 147 -18.82 -14.47 -25.38
C THR A 147 -20.07 -15.34 -25.27
N PRO A 148 -20.31 -16.29 -26.20
CA PRO A 148 -21.49 -17.14 -26.11
C PRO A 148 -21.55 -17.90 -24.80
N GLN A 149 -22.69 -17.96 -24.14
CA GLN A 149 -22.91 -18.59 -22.84
C GLN A 149 -22.94 -20.13 -22.97
N LEU A 150 -21.76 -20.76 -23.07
CA LEU A 150 -21.62 -22.22 -23.19
C LEU A 150 -21.69 -22.90 -21.81
N TYR A 151 -22.83 -22.73 -21.13
CA TYR A 151 -23.02 -23.13 -19.73
C TYR A 151 -23.39 -24.60 -19.57
N TRP A 152 -22.80 -25.47 -20.40
CA TRP A 152 -23.00 -26.92 -20.42
C TRP A 152 -21.69 -27.68 -20.33
N PRO A 153 -21.71 -28.95 -19.86
CA PRO A 153 -20.52 -29.77 -19.82
C PRO A 153 -20.20 -30.37 -21.21
N PHE A 154 -19.12 -31.09 -21.28
CA PHE A 154 -18.85 -31.94 -22.45
C PHE A 154 -19.86 -33.08 -22.53
N GLY A 155 -20.32 -33.36 -23.74
CA GLY A 155 -21.29 -34.40 -24.05
C GLY A 155 -22.76 -33.94 -23.96
N GLY A 156 -23.66 -34.84 -24.25
CA GLY A 156 -25.11 -34.56 -24.29
C GLY A 156 -25.56 -33.71 -25.48
N ASN A 157 -26.79 -33.22 -25.38
CA ASN A 157 -27.44 -32.47 -26.47
C ASN A 157 -26.91 -31.02 -26.60
N GLN A 158 -26.20 -30.54 -25.59
CA GLN A 158 -25.68 -29.16 -25.54
C GLN A 158 -24.17 -29.21 -25.32
N ASP A 159 -23.53 -30.11 -26.03
CA ASP A 159 -22.11 -30.46 -25.85
C ASP A 159 -21.16 -29.28 -26.03
N TYR A 160 -20.46 -28.90 -24.94
CA TYR A 160 -19.40 -27.89 -24.98
C TYR A 160 -18.36 -28.21 -26.07
N GLY A 161 -18.01 -29.49 -26.23
CA GLY A 161 -17.02 -29.93 -27.21
C GLY A 161 -17.43 -29.73 -28.66
N LYS A 162 -18.71 -29.55 -28.94
CA LYS A 162 -19.24 -29.21 -30.28
C LYS A 162 -19.50 -27.70 -30.43
N LEU A 163 -20.06 -27.08 -29.43
CA LEU A 163 -20.43 -25.66 -29.45
C LEU A 163 -19.21 -24.75 -29.51
N MET A 164 -18.18 -25.02 -28.68
CA MET A 164 -17.00 -24.17 -28.58
C MET A 164 -16.23 -24.05 -29.92
N PRO A 165 -15.85 -25.15 -30.58
CA PRO A 165 -15.14 -25.04 -31.85
C PRO A 165 -16.02 -24.47 -32.97
N TRP A 166 -17.35 -24.73 -32.95
CA TRP A 166 -18.28 -24.14 -33.91
C TRP A 166 -18.31 -22.60 -33.80
N TRP A 167 -18.45 -22.06 -32.58
CA TRP A 167 -18.40 -20.62 -32.36
C TRP A 167 -17.03 -20.02 -32.75
N GLY A 168 -15.96 -20.74 -32.45
CA GLY A 168 -14.62 -20.34 -32.87
C GLY A 168 -14.49 -20.20 -34.39
N ALA A 169 -15.15 -21.07 -35.16
CA ALA A 169 -15.18 -20.97 -36.61
C ALA A 169 -16.01 -19.77 -37.14
N GLN A 170 -16.99 -19.27 -36.37
CA GLN A 170 -17.83 -18.12 -36.75
C GLN A 170 -17.19 -16.76 -36.46
N ARG A 171 -16.05 -16.68 -35.73
CA ARG A 171 -15.49 -15.42 -35.18
C ARG A 171 -15.16 -14.32 -36.18
N ASN A 172 -14.95 -14.65 -37.46
CA ASN A 172 -14.68 -13.71 -38.57
C ASN A 172 -13.70 -12.59 -38.18
N ALA A 173 -12.48 -12.98 -37.74
CA ALA A 173 -11.39 -12.09 -37.32
C ALA A 173 -11.74 -11.21 -36.06
N ARG A 174 -12.82 -11.49 -35.35
CA ARG A 174 -13.11 -10.90 -34.03
C ARG A 174 -12.69 -11.85 -32.92
N HIS A 175 -12.56 -11.35 -31.69
CA HIS A 175 -12.21 -12.22 -30.56
C HIS A 175 -13.38 -13.09 -30.15
N PHE A 176 -13.08 -14.33 -29.85
CA PHE A 176 -14.01 -15.30 -29.30
C PHE A 176 -13.55 -15.75 -27.91
N TYR A 177 -14.39 -15.53 -26.91
CA TYR A 177 -14.17 -15.95 -25.53
C TYR A 177 -15.31 -16.87 -25.11
N PRO A 178 -15.15 -18.22 -25.07
CA PRO A 178 -16.19 -19.11 -24.58
C PRO A 178 -16.64 -18.69 -23.18
N GLY A 179 -17.95 -18.48 -22.99
CA GLY A 179 -18.56 -18.27 -21.69
C GLY A 179 -18.67 -19.59 -20.94
N GLN A 180 -18.15 -19.65 -19.72
CA GLN A 180 -18.09 -20.86 -18.90
C GLN A 180 -18.81 -20.66 -17.58
N ALA A 181 -19.38 -21.75 -17.03
CA ALA A 181 -20.24 -21.75 -15.86
C ALA A 181 -19.62 -22.44 -14.63
N PRO A 182 -18.56 -21.90 -14.00
CA PRO A 182 -17.96 -22.51 -12.83
C PRO A 182 -18.92 -22.66 -11.64
N TYR A 183 -20.00 -21.88 -11.59
CA TYR A 183 -21.03 -22.03 -10.57
C TYR A 183 -21.71 -23.42 -10.59
N ARG A 184 -21.73 -24.08 -11.73
CA ARG A 184 -22.24 -25.45 -11.88
C ARG A 184 -21.41 -26.53 -11.14
N VAL A 185 -20.21 -26.20 -10.68
CA VAL A 185 -19.43 -27.10 -9.83
C VAL A 185 -20.03 -27.19 -8.42
N ASN A 186 -20.80 -26.17 -8.01
CA ASN A 186 -21.52 -26.18 -6.74
C ASN A 186 -22.46 -27.40 -6.68
N PRO A 187 -22.42 -28.21 -5.59
CA PRO A 187 -23.32 -29.36 -5.40
C PRO A 187 -24.83 -29.03 -5.50
N SER A 188 -25.22 -27.82 -5.12
CA SER A 188 -26.61 -27.35 -5.16
C SER A 188 -27.04 -26.78 -6.51
N ASP A 189 -26.11 -26.61 -7.48
CA ASP A 189 -26.38 -25.87 -8.73
C ASP A 189 -25.80 -26.59 -9.98
N GLY A 190 -25.93 -27.89 -10.06
CA GLY A 190 -25.47 -28.67 -11.22
C GLY A 190 -24.49 -29.76 -10.88
N ASN A 191 -23.76 -29.63 -9.78
CA ASN A 191 -22.89 -30.65 -9.20
C ASN A 191 -21.81 -31.22 -10.16
N TRP A 192 -21.31 -30.37 -11.08
CA TRP A 192 -20.27 -30.81 -12.02
C TRP A 192 -19.02 -31.33 -11.31
N ALA A 193 -18.30 -32.18 -11.99
CA ALA A 193 -17.00 -32.65 -11.50
C ALA A 193 -16.01 -31.47 -11.37
N ALA A 194 -15.10 -31.54 -10.40
CA ALA A 194 -14.10 -30.48 -10.16
C ALA A 194 -13.21 -30.21 -11.38
N ASN A 195 -12.99 -31.22 -12.22
CA ASN A 195 -12.14 -31.12 -13.40
C ASN A 195 -12.89 -30.61 -14.66
N GLU A 196 -14.21 -30.38 -14.61
CA GLU A 196 -14.96 -29.96 -15.80
C GLU A 196 -14.47 -28.59 -16.31
N ILE A 197 -14.37 -27.57 -15.45
CA ILE A 197 -13.88 -26.25 -15.83
C ILE A 197 -12.42 -26.30 -16.29
N PRO A 198 -11.47 -26.94 -15.57
CA PRO A 198 -10.12 -27.15 -16.08
C PRO A 198 -10.06 -27.82 -17.46
N ARG A 199 -10.92 -28.79 -17.71
CA ARG A 199 -11.03 -29.48 -19.02
C ARG A 199 -11.49 -28.52 -20.13
N GLN A 200 -12.50 -27.68 -19.85
CA GLN A 200 -12.97 -26.67 -20.79
C GLN A 200 -11.87 -25.64 -21.08
N VAL A 201 -11.12 -25.16 -20.08
CA VAL A 201 -9.99 -24.24 -20.28
C VAL A 201 -8.89 -24.87 -21.15
N ARG A 202 -8.58 -26.16 -20.96
CA ARG A 202 -7.61 -26.85 -21.83
C ARG A 202 -8.12 -26.95 -23.26
N ALA A 203 -9.40 -27.23 -23.46
CA ALA A 203 -10.00 -27.25 -24.80
C ALA A 203 -9.96 -25.86 -25.48
N ASN A 204 -10.24 -24.79 -24.73
CA ASN A 204 -10.13 -23.43 -25.24
C ASN A 204 -8.69 -23.12 -25.69
N ARG A 205 -7.69 -23.46 -24.88
CA ARG A 205 -6.26 -23.28 -25.21
C ARG A 205 -5.80 -24.09 -26.42
N GLY A 206 -6.40 -25.25 -26.63
CA GLY A 206 -6.15 -26.09 -27.81
C GLY A 206 -6.82 -25.61 -29.09
N ASN A 207 -7.70 -24.60 -29.02
CA ASN A 207 -8.41 -24.06 -30.17
C ASN A 207 -7.81 -22.70 -30.57
N ALA A 208 -7.14 -22.64 -31.71
CA ALA A 208 -6.49 -21.43 -32.23
C ALA A 208 -7.45 -20.24 -32.46
N ASN A 209 -8.76 -20.48 -32.51
CA ASN A 209 -9.78 -19.45 -32.67
C ASN A 209 -10.30 -18.90 -31.33
N ALA A 210 -10.02 -19.54 -30.19
CA ALA A 210 -10.40 -19.03 -28.89
C ALA A 210 -9.32 -18.07 -28.36
N SER A 211 -9.74 -16.85 -28.04
CA SER A 211 -8.87 -15.77 -27.55
C SER A 211 -8.69 -15.79 -26.02
N GLY A 212 -9.40 -16.67 -25.33
CA GLY A 212 -9.41 -16.77 -23.87
C GLY A 212 -10.67 -17.46 -23.37
N GLY A 213 -11.17 -17.07 -22.19
CA GLY A 213 -12.44 -17.56 -21.65
C GLY A 213 -13.04 -16.55 -20.67
N VAL A 214 -14.35 -16.54 -20.54
CA VAL A 214 -15.09 -15.71 -19.58
C VAL A 214 -15.85 -16.61 -18.61
N PHE A 215 -15.72 -16.33 -17.32
CA PHE A 215 -16.33 -17.12 -16.27
C PHE A 215 -17.51 -16.39 -15.59
N PHE A 216 -18.66 -16.98 -15.57
CA PHE A 216 -19.81 -16.51 -14.81
C PHE A 216 -19.93 -17.39 -13.55
N ARG A 217 -19.66 -16.89 -12.37
CA ARG A 217 -19.35 -15.55 -11.85
C ARG A 217 -18.15 -15.59 -10.89
N ALA A 218 -17.54 -14.43 -10.58
CA ALA A 218 -16.36 -14.32 -9.72
C ALA A 218 -16.54 -14.89 -8.29
N LEU A 219 -17.74 -14.79 -7.72
CA LEU A 219 -18.07 -15.34 -6.40
C LEU A 219 -17.76 -16.84 -6.29
N THR A 220 -17.89 -17.58 -7.39
CA THR A 220 -17.63 -19.04 -7.43
C THR A 220 -16.17 -19.38 -7.19
N PHE A 221 -15.25 -18.52 -7.63
CA PHE A 221 -13.82 -18.69 -7.38
C PHE A 221 -13.48 -18.50 -5.89
N ARG A 222 -14.16 -17.56 -5.21
CA ARG A 222 -14.01 -17.38 -3.76
C ARG A 222 -14.55 -18.58 -2.98
N ALA A 223 -15.65 -19.17 -3.43
CA ALA A 223 -16.25 -20.34 -2.81
C ALA A 223 -15.43 -21.62 -3.04
N ASN A 224 -14.64 -21.68 -4.11
CA ASN A 224 -13.70 -22.76 -4.45
C ASN A 224 -14.29 -24.17 -4.32
N TYR A 225 -15.54 -24.35 -4.80
CA TYR A 225 -16.22 -25.63 -4.70
C TYR A 225 -15.36 -26.77 -5.25
N LYS A 226 -15.24 -27.86 -4.47
CA LYS A 226 -14.43 -29.05 -4.81
C LYS A 226 -12.97 -28.74 -5.19
N GLY A 227 -12.41 -27.58 -4.81
CA GLY A 227 -11.03 -27.20 -5.10
C GLY A 227 -10.73 -26.83 -6.55
N PHE A 228 -11.76 -26.56 -7.39
CA PHE A 228 -11.54 -26.28 -8.82
C PHE A 228 -10.72 -25.02 -9.07
N ALA A 229 -10.90 -23.99 -8.25
CA ALA A 229 -10.19 -22.71 -8.40
C ALA A 229 -8.69 -22.87 -8.07
N ASP A 230 -8.37 -23.67 -7.03
CA ASP A 230 -6.97 -24.00 -6.71
C ASP A 230 -6.33 -24.83 -7.83
N SER A 231 -7.06 -25.77 -8.42
CA SER A 231 -6.60 -26.53 -9.59
C SER A 231 -6.27 -25.62 -10.76
N LEU A 232 -7.11 -24.63 -11.05
CA LEU A 232 -6.84 -23.64 -12.10
C LEU A 232 -5.62 -22.79 -11.78
N LYS A 233 -5.54 -22.25 -10.56
CA LYS A 233 -4.46 -21.38 -10.10
C LYS A 233 -3.10 -22.08 -10.14
N ASN A 234 -3.04 -23.33 -9.68
CA ASN A 234 -1.79 -24.06 -9.51
C ASN A 234 -1.31 -24.75 -10.80
N ASP A 235 -2.15 -24.88 -11.80
CA ASP A 235 -1.85 -25.51 -13.10
C ASP A 235 -1.98 -24.48 -14.24
N LEU A 236 -3.21 -24.17 -14.65
CA LEU A 236 -3.49 -23.47 -15.91
C LEU A 236 -3.23 -21.96 -15.86
N PHE A 237 -3.32 -21.34 -14.70
CA PHE A 237 -3.13 -19.89 -14.52
C PHE A 237 -1.96 -19.56 -13.57
N ARG A 238 -0.88 -20.35 -13.63
CA ARG A 238 0.34 -20.12 -12.82
C ARG A 238 1.09 -18.84 -13.21
N ALA A 239 1.03 -18.47 -14.46
CA ALA A 239 1.67 -17.28 -15.00
C ALA A 239 0.62 -16.29 -15.51
N PRO A 240 0.89 -14.98 -15.44
CA PRO A 240 0.10 -13.99 -16.14
C PRO A 240 0.14 -14.24 -17.65
N ALA A 241 -0.86 -13.74 -18.36
CA ALA A 241 -0.87 -13.72 -19.82
C ALA A 241 -1.23 -12.31 -20.30
N LEU A 242 -0.66 -11.89 -21.41
CA LEU A 242 -1.09 -10.66 -22.07
C LEU A 242 -2.50 -10.86 -22.65
N PRO A 243 -3.36 -9.83 -22.60
CA PRO A 243 -4.60 -9.85 -23.37
C PRO A 243 -4.29 -9.95 -24.86
N PRO A 244 -5.12 -10.63 -25.65
CA PRO A 244 -4.90 -10.70 -27.09
C PRO A 244 -5.11 -9.33 -27.74
N ILE A 245 -4.28 -9.00 -28.71
CA ILE A 245 -4.33 -7.73 -29.47
C ILE A 245 -5.56 -7.64 -30.36
N MET A 246 -6.13 -6.44 -30.47
CA MET A 246 -7.22 -6.11 -31.37
C MET A 246 -6.72 -5.22 -32.53
N ALA A 247 -5.93 -5.80 -33.42
CA ALA A 247 -5.29 -5.08 -34.51
C ALA A 247 -6.24 -4.31 -35.44
N TRP A 248 -7.55 -4.67 -35.45
CA TRP A 248 -8.58 -3.93 -36.21
C TRP A 248 -9.02 -2.63 -35.52
N LYS A 249 -8.70 -2.46 -34.22
CA LYS A 249 -8.95 -1.22 -33.49
C LYS A 249 -7.75 -0.30 -33.50
N ASP A 250 -6.58 -0.91 -33.35
CA ASP A 250 -5.32 -0.20 -33.25
C ASP A 250 -4.19 -1.15 -33.64
N PRO A 251 -3.53 -0.93 -34.82
CA PRO A 251 -2.42 -1.75 -35.28
C PRO A 251 -1.05 -1.27 -34.78
N ALA A 252 -0.98 -0.07 -34.13
CA ALA A 252 0.29 0.56 -33.79
C ALA A 252 0.68 0.25 -32.33
N PRO A 253 1.79 -0.47 -32.08
CA PRO A 253 2.22 -0.68 -30.71
C PRO A 253 2.81 0.60 -30.12
N PRO A 254 2.75 0.77 -28.79
CA PRO A 254 3.43 1.86 -28.11
C PRO A 254 4.96 1.75 -28.27
N ASN A 255 5.67 2.85 -28.04
CA ASN A 255 7.12 2.82 -27.99
C ASN A 255 7.62 2.07 -26.74
N ALA A 256 8.84 1.51 -26.81
CA ALA A 256 9.46 0.79 -25.71
C ALA A 256 9.71 1.69 -24.49
N PRO A 257 9.54 1.18 -23.27
CA PRO A 257 10.00 1.84 -22.06
C PRO A 257 11.51 2.12 -22.10
N ARG A 258 11.93 3.24 -21.48
CA ARG A 258 13.32 3.69 -21.56
C ARG A 258 13.99 3.66 -20.19
N ASN A 259 15.32 3.53 -20.19
CA ASN A 259 16.15 3.65 -19.00
C ASN A 259 15.70 2.71 -17.86
N LEU A 260 15.44 1.45 -18.19
CA LEU A 260 15.20 0.44 -17.15
C LEU A 260 16.44 0.32 -16.27
N ARG A 261 16.26 0.51 -14.97
CA ARG A 261 17.31 0.51 -13.95
C ARG A 261 16.82 -0.05 -12.62
N TYR A 262 17.74 -0.56 -11.82
CA TYR A 262 17.47 -0.99 -10.44
C TYR A 262 17.91 0.12 -9.49
N VAL A 263 16.98 0.69 -8.72
CA VAL A 263 17.23 1.86 -7.89
C VAL A 263 16.56 1.73 -6.53
N ARG A 264 17.09 2.46 -5.54
CA ARG A 264 16.38 2.64 -4.28
C ARG A 264 15.17 3.55 -4.49
N ILE A 265 13.99 3.05 -4.15
CA ILE A 265 12.73 3.77 -4.31
C ILE A 265 12.57 4.69 -3.10
N ALA A 266 12.54 6.00 -3.33
CA ALA A 266 12.55 7.01 -2.27
C ALA A 266 11.37 6.87 -1.28
N SER A 267 10.19 6.49 -1.76
CA SER A 267 8.98 6.35 -0.93
C SER A 267 9.00 5.16 0.04
N THR A 268 9.79 4.13 -0.25
CA THR A 268 9.84 2.89 0.55
C THR A 268 11.23 2.59 1.10
N GLY A 269 12.27 3.28 0.62
CA GLY A 269 13.66 3.00 0.99
C GLY A 269 14.23 1.71 0.40
N ALA A 270 13.41 0.86 -0.21
CA ALA A 270 13.82 -0.43 -0.75
C ALA A 270 14.19 -0.33 -2.24
N ALA A 271 15.01 -1.26 -2.74
CA ALA A 271 15.37 -1.31 -4.14
C ALA A 271 14.28 -1.96 -5.02
N GLY A 272 14.17 -1.53 -6.25
CA GLY A 272 13.23 -2.04 -7.23
C GLY A 272 13.54 -1.58 -8.65
N LEU A 273 12.82 -2.16 -9.60
CA LEU A 273 12.86 -1.77 -11.00
C LEU A 273 12.16 -0.43 -11.20
N LYS A 274 12.77 0.45 -11.96
CA LYS A 274 12.21 1.73 -12.38
C LYS A 274 12.55 1.99 -13.84
N TRP A 275 11.62 2.57 -14.58
CA TRP A 275 11.79 2.96 -15.97
C TRP A 275 11.16 4.31 -16.26
N ASP A 276 11.56 4.91 -17.36
CA ASP A 276 11.00 6.16 -17.82
C ASP A 276 9.87 5.89 -18.82
N LEU A 277 8.97 6.87 -18.98
CA LEU A 277 7.87 6.78 -19.94
C LEU A 277 8.41 6.50 -21.35
N PRO A 278 7.74 5.64 -22.13
CA PRO A 278 7.94 5.60 -23.57
C PRO A 278 7.71 6.98 -24.20
N LEU A 279 8.31 7.21 -25.34
CA LEU A 279 7.88 8.31 -26.21
C LEU A 279 6.46 8.03 -26.70
N GLN A 280 5.75 9.08 -27.09
CA GLN A 280 4.43 8.95 -27.71
C GLN A 280 4.52 8.12 -28.98
N ALA A 281 3.59 7.20 -29.19
CA ALA A 281 3.51 6.37 -30.39
C ALA A 281 3.12 7.21 -31.63
N SER A 282 3.27 6.62 -32.81
CA SER A 282 3.01 7.31 -34.11
C SER A 282 1.54 7.68 -34.31
N ASP A 283 0.63 6.96 -33.67
CA ASP A 283 -0.82 7.19 -33.62
C ASP A 283 -1.29 8.14 -32.51
N GLY A 284 -0.36 8.58 -31.67
CA GLY A 284 -0.62 9.47 -30.55
C GLY A 284 -0.93 8.76 -29.22
N ASP A 285 -0.97 7.44 -29.21
CA ASP A 285 -1.26 6.67 -28.01
C ASP A 285 -0.09 6.65 -27.00
N THR A 286 -0.44 6.35 -25.77
CA THR A 286 0.51 6.24 -24.66
C THR A 286 0.35 4.88 -23.96
N ALA A 287 1.40 4.43 -23.31
CA ALA A 287 1.36 3.20 -22.52
C ALA A 287 0.31 3.28 -21.39
N SER A 288 -0.60 2.32 -21.34
CA SER A 288 -1.60 2.15 -20.29
C SER A 288 -1.11 1.21 -19.18
N ARG A 289 -0.32 0.21 -19.56
CA ARG A 289 0.23 -0.82 -18.67
C ARG A 289 1.64 -1.19 -19.09
N TYR A 290 2.32 -1.95 -18.23
CA TYR A 290 3.65 -2.50 -18.48
C TYR A 290 3.68 -3.98 -18.10
N ALA A 291 4.35 -4.80 -18.92
CA ALA A 291 4.68 -6.17 -18.57
C ALA A 291 6.18 -6.26 -18.22
N ILE A 292 6.49 -6.95 -17.14
CA ILE A 292 7.84 -7.12 -16.64
C ILE A 292 8.23 -8.57 -16.83
N TYR A 293 9.31 -8.78 -17.57
CA TYR A 293 9.84 -10.10 -17.88
C TYR A 293 11.13 -10.36 -17.13
N ARG A 294 11.36 -11.62 -16.79
CA ARG A 294 12.58 -12.09 -16.13
C ARG A 294 13.18 -13.27 -16.88
N PHE A 295 14.48 -13.18 -17.13
CA PHE A 295 15.28 -14.19 -17.82
C PHE A 295 16.50 -14.59 -17.00
N THR A 296 17.09 -15.74 -17.35
CA THR A 296 18.33 -16.26 -16.75
C THR A 296 19.55 -16.03 -17.64
N THR A 297 19.36 -15.45 -18.82
CA THR A 297 20.42 -15.15 -19.81
C THR A 297 20.26 -13.72 -20.33
N PRO A 298 21.35 -13.03 -20.68
CA PRO A 298 21.30 -11.64 -21.18
C PRO A 298 20.83 -11.52 -22.64
N ASN A 299 20.93 -12.58 -23.42
CA ASN A 299 20.63 -12.56 -24.87
C ASN A 299 19.13 -12.84 -25.08
N ILE A 300 18.30 -11.81 -24.93
CA ILE A 300 16.84 -11.89 -25.03
C ILE A 300 16.42 -11.52 -26.45
N GLN A 301 15.77 -12.46 -27.14
CA GLN A 301 15.24 -12.25 -28.48
C GLN A 301 13.76 -11.86 -28.42
N PRO A 302 13.22 -11.16 -29.45
CA PRO A 302 11.78 -10.82 -29.48
C PRO A 302 10.86 -12.03 -29.31
N GLY A 303 11.22 -13.19 -29.86
CA GLY A 303 10.44 -14.44 -29.68
C GLY A 303 10.37 -14.96 -28.25
N ASP A 304 11.32 -14.59 -27.38
CA ASP A 304 11.34 -15.02 -25.99
C ASP A 304 10.23 -14.34 -25.15
N LEU A 305 9.73 -13.18 -25.62
CA LEU A 305 8.61 -12.47 -25.00
C LEU A 305 7.27 -13.20 -25.19
N ALA A 306 7.20 -14.09 -26.18
CA ALA A 306 5.99 -14.90 -26.40
C ALA A 306 5.74 -15.97 -25.32
N ASP A 307 6.74 -16.26 -24.48
CA ASP A 307 6.59 -17.19 -23.34
C ASP A 307 5.98 -16.48 -22.12
N PRO A 308 4.69 -16.69 -21.79
CA PRO A 308 4.02 -16.02 -20.68
C PRO A 308 4.61 -16.40 -19.31
N SER A 309 5.34 -17.51 -19.21
CA SER A 309 6.01 -17.90 -17.96
C SER A 309 7.15 -16.95 -17.57
N ARG A 310 7.61 -16.13 -18.48
CA ARG A 310 8.62 -15.08 -18.26
C ARG A 310 8.03 -13.81 -17.65
N ILE A 311 6.71 -13.60 -17.77
CA ILE A 311 6.02 -12.44 -17.18
C ILE A 311 5.92 -12.66 -15.68
N ILE A 312 6.54 -11.77 -14.93
CA ILE A 312 6.53 -11.84 -13.45
C ILE A 312 5.56 -10.83 -12.82
N ALA A 313 5.20 -9.78 -13.56
CA ALA A 313 4.21 -8.80 -13.14
C ALA A 313 3.64 -8.01 -14.31
N MET A 314 2.41 -7.54 -14.14
CA MET A 314 1.79 -6.50 -14.98
C MET A 314 1.38 -5.34 -14.07
N THR A 315 1.66 -4.10 -14.47
CA THR A 315 1.44 -2.90 -13.66
C THR A 315 1.12 -1.69 -14.52
N SER A 316 0.38 -0.73 -13.98
CA SER A 316 0.24 0.63 -14.53
C SER A 316 1.30 1.60 -13.97
N ALA A 317 1.98 1.24 -12.89
CA ALA A 317 3.04 2.04 -12.29
C ALA A 317 4.38 1.85 -13.04
N ARG A 318 5.22 2.87 -13.03
CA ARG A 318 6.59 2.84 -13.62
C ARG A 318 7.66 2.38 -12.62
N VAL A 319 7.22 1.74 -11.57
CA VAL A 319 8.06 1.17 -10.52
C VAL A 319 7.49 -0.18 -10.14
N ASN A 320 8.35 -1.18 -9.99
CA ASN A 320 7.95 -2.50 -9.52
C ASN A 320 9.02 -3.11 -8.62
N ARG A 321 8.59 -3.91 -7.65
CA ARG A 321 9.45 -4.65 -6.72
C ARG A 321 9.21 -6.15 -6.90
N PRO A 322 9.82 -6.75 -7.93
CA PRO A 322 9.61 -8.17 -8.18
C PRO A 322 10.20 -9.03 -7.05
N GLN A 323 9.48 -10.07 -6.71
CA GLN A 323 9.96 -11.07 -5.75
C GLN A 323 10.97 -11.99 -6.41
N ALA A 324 11.97 -12.40 -5.63
CA ALA A 324 12.88 -13.46 -6.06
C ALA A 324 12.13 -14.79 -6.20
N PRO A 325 12.49 -15.64 -7.17
CA PRO A 325 12.00 -17.02 -7.18
C PRO A 325 12.50 -17.77 -5.94
N ASN A 326 11.67 -18.68 -5.43
CA ASN A 326 12.10 -19.54 -4.33
C ASN A 326 13.35 -20.31 -4.72
N ASN A 327 14.38 -20.29 -3.87
CA ASN A 327 15.65 -21.01 -4.02
C ASN A 327 16.47 -20.69 -5.28
N ALA A 328 16.21 -19.57 -5.94
CA ALA A 328 17.01 -19.15 -7.09
C ALA A 328 18.12 -18.18 -6.68
N ALA A 329 19.31 -18.42 -7.21
CA ALA A 329 20.43 -17.49 -7.16
C ALA A 329 20.63 -16.90 -8.57
N GLY A 330 20.58 -15.54 -8.67
CA GLY A 330 20.85 -14.83 -9.91
C GLY A 330 22.32 -14.90 -10.36
N PRO A 331 22.68 -14.17 -11.45
CA PRO A 331 22.00 -12.99 -11.97
C PRO A 331 20.70 -13.29 -12.70
N PHE A 332 19.78 -12.33 -12.63
CA PHE A 332 18.60 -12.30 -13.50
C PHE A 332 18.61 -11.08 -14.37
N TYR A 333 18.05 -11.25 -15.57
CA TYR A 333 17.95 -10.21 -16.58
C TYR A 333 16.50 -9.81 -16.75
N PHE A 334 16.23 -8.52 -16.69
CA PHE A 334 14.89 -7.97 -16.77
C PHE A 334 14.75 -7.11 -18.01
N VAL A 335 13.58 -7.19 -18.61
CA VAL A 335 13.11 -6.22 -19.60
C VAL A 335 11.67 -5.84 -19.26
N VAL A 336 11.27 -4.67 -19.72
CA VAL A 336 9.91 -4.16 -19.55
C VAL A 336 9.38 -3.79 -20.93
N THR A 337 8.15 -4.19 -21.22
CA THR A 337 7.41 -3.74 -22.39
C THR A 337 6.26 -2.84 -21.95
N ALA A 338 5.79 -2.00 -22.86
CA ALA A 338 4.61 -1.17 -22.69
C ALA A 338 3.43 -1.79 -23.46
N LEU A 339 2.23 -1.67 -22.88
CA LEU A 339 0.98 -2.03 -23.55
C LEU A 339 0.08 -0.80 -23.63
N ASP A 340 -0.55 -0.59 -24.77
CA ASP A 340 -1.62 0.37 -24.93
C ASP A 340 -2.97 -0.16 -24.39
N ARG A 341 -4.07 0.54 -24.68
CA ARG A 341 -5.43 0.14 -24.27
C ARG A 341 -5.97 -1.06 -25.06
N ASN A 342 -5.45 -1.31 -26.24
CA ASN A 342 -5.84 -2.41 -27.13
C ASN A 342 -4.92 -3.63 -26.98
N ALA A 343 -4.01 -3.58 -26.00
CA ALA A 343 -3.06 -4.63 -25.65
C ALA A 343 -1.95 -4.85 -26.71
N ASN A 344 -1.70 -3.88 -27.60
CA ASN A 344 -0.50 -3.93 -28.43
C ASN A 344 0.73 -3.81 -27.54
N GLU A 345 1.67 -4.70 -27.72
CA GLU A 345 2.89 -4.76 -26.93
C GLU A 345 4.06 -4.11 -27.69
N SER A 346 4.78 -3.23 -27.02
CA SER A 346 5.98 -2.58 -27.55
C SER A 346 7.16 -3.56 -27.69
N ALA A 347 8.20 -3.12 -28.37
CA ALA A 347 9.53 -3.70 -28.19
C ALA A 347 9.96 -3.62 -26.73
N ALA A 348 10.91 -4.48 -26.31
CA ALA A 348 11.47 -4.47 -24.97
C ALA A 348 12.32 -3.21 -24.71
N SER A 349 12.39 -2.81 -23.45
CA SER A 349 13.38 -1.84 -22.94
C SER A 349 14.82 -2.35 -23.12
N ASN A 350 15.79 -1.56 -22.67
CA ASN A 350 17.14 -2.09 -22.43
C ASN A 350 17.09 -3.30 -21.48
N VAL A 351 17.98 -4.27 -21.68
CA VAL A 351 18.19 -5.38 -20.74
C VAL A 351 18.90 -4.86 -19.50
N LEU A 352 18.39 -5.25 -18.34
CA LEU A 352 18.96 -4.91 -17.05
C LEU A 352 19.37 -6.17 -16.29
N GLU A 353 20.66 -6.29 -15.97
CA GLU A 353 21.16 -7.32 -15.05
C GLU A 353 20.96 -6.91 -13.60
N VAL A 354 20.44 -7.82 -12.79
CA VAL A 354 20.28 -7.64 -11.34
C VAL A 354 20.91 -8.84 -10.63
N ASN A 355 21.92 -8.55 -9.81
CA ASN A 355 22.58 -9.53 -8.96
C ASN A 355 21.93 -9.57 -7.56
N ALA A 356 22.03 -10.69 -6.87
CA ALA A 356 21.66 -10.77 -5.45
C ALA A 356 22.47 -9.76 -4.63
N PRO A 357 21.90 -9.18 -3.54
CA PRO A 357 22.63 -8.26 -2.70
C PRO A 357 23.77 -8.95 -1.94
N GLY A 358 24.74 -8.18 -1.49
CA GLY A 358 25.74 -8.65 -0.51
C GLY A 358 25.12 -8.89 0.87
N ALA A 359 25.80 -9.65 1.72
CA ALA A 359 25.39 -9.81 3.11
C ALA A 359 25.43 -8.46 3.84
N PRO A 360 24.40 -8.11 4.66
CA PRO A 360 24.40 -6.89 5.44
C PRO A 360 25.56 -6.83 6.45
N VAL A 361 26.07 -5.63 6.70
CA VAL A 361 27.01 -5.37 7.79
C VAL A 361 26.22 -4.86 8.99
N LEU A 362 26.32 -5.53 10.13
CA LEU A 362 25.59 -5.17 11.35
C LEU A 362 26.20 -3.92 11.99
N ALA A 363 25.35 -3.07 12.59
CA ALA A 363 25.75 -1.79 13.14
C ALA A 363 25.48 -1.69 14.66
N SER A 364 24.29 -2.04 15.11
CA SER A 364 23.88 -1.89 16.51
C SER A 364 22.81 -2.93 16.90
N PRO A 365 22.87 -3.51 18.11
CA PRO A 365 23.96 -3.38 19.10
C PRO A 365 25.29 -3.86 18.55
N ALA A 366 26.39 -3.30 19.07
CA ALA A 366 27.73 -3.79 18.74
C ALA A 366 27.88 -5.25 19.18
N ASN A 367 28.77 -5.99 18.52
CA ASN A 367 29.05 -7.38 18.91
C ASN A 367 29.62 -7.43 20.34
N GLY A 368 28.98 -8.23 21.21
CA GLY A 368 29.34 -8.35 22.61
C GLY A 368 28.77 -7.23 23.49
N ALA A 369 27.88 -6.37 23.00
CA ALA A 369 27.28 -5.32 23.82
C ALA A 369 26.53 -5.92 25.01
N ALA A 370 26.83 -5.37 26.21
CA ALA A 370 26.18 -5.75 27.46
C ALA A 370 25.08 -4.79 27.86
N ASP A 371 24.31 -5.15 28.88
CA ASP A 371 23.34 -4.31 29.58
C ASP A 371 22.29 -3.68 28.66
N GLN A 372 21.85 -4.44 27.65
CA GLN A 372 20.77 -3.99 26.76
C GLN A 372 19.41 -4.08 27.44
N LEU A 373 18.46 -3.25 26.98
CA LEU A 373 17.07 -3.19 27.48
C LEU A 373 16.23 -4.41 27.09
N ALA A 374 15.04 -4.55 27.67
CA ALA A 374 14.02 -5.53 27.29
C ALA A 374 13.52 -5.37 25.85
N SER A 375 13.75 -4.20 25.27
CA SER A 375 13.46 -3.89 23.88
C SER A 375 14.68 -3.24 23.25
N VAL A 376 15.17 -3.83 22.16
CA VAL A 376 16.39 -3.41 21.45
C VAL A 376 16.08 -3.12 20.00
N THR A 377 16.61 -2.04 19.47
CA THR A 377 16.56 -1.75 18.04
C THR A 377 17.83 -2.28 17.37
N LEU A 378 17.66 -3.35 16.60
CA LEU A 378 18.72 -3.88 15.73
C LEU A 378 18.87 -2.96 14.52
N ARG A 379 20.12 -2.67 14.11
CA ARG A 379 20.44 -1.82 12.96
C ARG A 379 21.57 -2.42 12.14
N TRP A 380 21.51 -2.23 10.83
CA TRP A 380 22.53 -2.66 9.87
C TRP A 380 22.68 -1.64 8.75
N TYR A 381 23.79 -1.72 8.04
CA TYR A 381 24.04 -0.88 6.88
C TYR A 381 23.34 -1.48 5.65
N TYR A 382 22.89 -0.61 4.77
CA TYR A 382 22.24 -0.97 3.51
C TYR A 382 23.28 -1.59 2.54
N PRO A 383 23.17 -2.87 2.16
CA PRO A 383 23.96 -3.41 1.06
C PRO A 383 23.34 -2.99 -0.27
N ALA A 384 24.16 -2.76 -1.28
CA ALA A 384 23.70 -2.36 -2.60
C ALA A 384 22.65 -3.35 -3.13
N ASN A 385 21.62 -2.82 -3.79
CA ASN A 385 20.53 -3.57 -4.39
C ASN A 385 19.60 -4.34 -3.44
N ALA A 386 19.67 -4.17 -2.14
CA ALA A 386 18.76 -4.81 -1.20
C ALA A 386 17.34 -4.24 -1.35
N ALA A 387 16.34 -5.11 -1.46
CA ALA A 387 14.93 -4.75 -1.50
C ALA A 387 14.23 -5.00 -0.17
N SER A 388 14.64 -6.03 0.57
CA SER A 388 14.12 -6.37 1.89
C SER A 388 15.14 -7.19 2.67
N TYR A 389 14.85 -7.41 3.95
CA TYR A 389 15.73 -8.15 4.85
C TYR A 389 14.97 -9.25 5.58
N ARG A 390 15.72 -10.27 5.98
CA ARG A 390 15.29 -11.27 6.95
C ARG A 390 16.16 -11.12 8.19
N VAL A 391 15.53 -10.86 9.33
CA VAL A 391 16.19 -10.66 10.62
C VAL A 391 15.90 -11.86 11.50
N GLN A 392 16.95 -12.47 12.04
CA GLN A 392 16.84 -13.60 12.96
C GLN A 392 17.47 -13.24 14.30
N VAL A 393 16.75 -13.53 15.39
CA VAL A 393 17.23 -13.38 16.77
C VAL A 393 16.97 -14.69 17.51
N SER A 394 17.96 -15.16 18.24
CA SER A 394 17.92 -16.43 18.97
C SER A 394 18.75 -16.37 20.25
N THR A 395 18.45 -17.21 21.22
CA THR A 395 19.33 -17.52 22.36
C THR A 395 20.31 -18.64 22.03
N ASP A 396 20.13 -19.31 20.90
CA ASP A 396 21.02 -20.34 20.36
C ASP A 396 21.86 -19.77 19.20
N SER A 397 23.19 -19.82 19.34
CA SER A 397 24.13 -19.34 18.32
C SER A 397 24.05 -20.10 17.00
N SER A 398 23.47 -21.32 17.00
CA SER A 398 23.23 -22.13 15.80
C SER A 398 21.90 -21.82 15.11
N PHE A 399 21.04 -21.00 15.71
CA PHE A 399 19.73 -20.59 15.18
C PHE A 399 18.77 -21.78 14.90
N ASN A 400 18.79 -22.82 15.75
CA ASN A 400 17.82 -23.91 15.66
C ASN A 400 16.42 -23.51 16.16
N SER A 401 16.35 -22.47 17.00
CA SER A 401 15.13 -21.84 17.48
C SER A 401 15.21 -20.33 17.35
N PHE A 402 14.09 -19.64 17.32
CA PHE A 402 14.05 -18.20 17.13
C PHE A 402 13.16 -17.52 18.16
N LEU A 403 13.66 -16.43 18.75
CA LEU A 403 12.81 -15.43 19.39
C LEU A 403 12.10 -14.57 18.34
N ALA A 404 12.84 -14.18 17.30
CA ALA A 404 12.30 -13.47 16.14
C ALA A 404 12.91 -14.03 14.85
N ASN A 405 12.06 -14.17 13.82
CA ASN A 405 12.44 -14.54 12.46
C ASN A 405 11.58 -13.70 11.50
N ALA A 406 11.84 -12.40 11.50
CA ALA A 406 11.10 -11.44 10.71
C ALA A 406 11.59 -11.48 9.25
N ALA A 407 10.67 -11.69 8.32
CA ALA A 407 10.92 -11.62 6.88
C ALA A 407 10.30 -10.36 6.27
N ASN A 408 10.77 -9.97 5.10
CA ASN A 408 10.28 -8.81 4.34
C ASN A 408 10.39 -7.48 5.11
N VAL A 409 11.38 -7.34 5.99
CA VAL A 409 11.71 -6.06 6.63
C VAL A 409 12.24 -5.12 5.56
N GLU A 410 11.65 -3.94 5.41
CA GLU A 410 12.03 -2.98 4.35
C GLU A 410 13.08 -1.97 4.81
N ASP A 411 13.07 -1.65 6.11
CA ASP A 411 14.06 -0.75 6.72
C ASP A 411 15.36 -1.46 7.09
N THR A 412 16.40 -0.67 7.35
CA THR A 412 17.67 -1.14 7.88
C THR A 412 17.68 -1.21 9.41
N SER A 413 16.50 -1.35 10.01
CA SER A 413 16.34 -1.52 11.46
C SER A 413 15.11 -2.37 11.79
N GLN A 414 15.18 -3.04 12.94
CA GLN A 414 14.10 -3.86 13.49
C GLN A 414 14.10 -3.75 15.01
N VAL A 415 12.93 -3.43 15.57
CA VAL A 415 12.74 -3.49 17.03
C VAL A 415 12.43 -4.93 17.43
N VAL A 416 13.12 -5.41 18.46
CA VAL A 416 12.88 -6.70 19.11
C VAL A 416 12.58 -6.46 20.57
N SER A 417 11.43 -6.90 21.03
CA SER A 417 10.91 -6.72 22.40
C SER A 417 10.71 -8.06 23.10
N GLY A 418 10.44 -8.02 24.39
CA GLY A 418 10.20 -9.23 25.19
C GLY A 418 11.45 -10.05 25.47
N LEU A 419 12.60 -9.39 25.44
CA LEU A 419 13.87 -10.01 25.78
C LEU A 419 13.90 -10.36 27.28
N ALA A 420 14.34 -11.56 27.64
CA ALA A 420 14.56 -11.96 29.03
C ALA A 420 15.82 -11.27 29.58
N GLY A 421 15.83 -11.00 30.89
CA GLY A 421 16.98 -10.42 31.57
C GLY A 421 18.16 -11.40 31.67
N GLN A 422 19.37 -10.87 31.80
CA GLN A 422 20.61 -11.64 31.95
C GLN A 422 20.80 -12.75 30.92
N THR A 423 20.36 -12.48 29.68
CA THR A 423 20.34 -13.47 28.61
C THR A 423 21.16 -12.98 27.44
N ILE A 424 21.96 -13.88 26.86
CA ILE A 424 22.70 -13.60 25.63
C ILE A 424 21.81 -13.92 24.43
N TYR A 425 21.70 -12.97 23.53
CA TYR A 425 20.99 -13.09 22.25
C TYR A 425 21.97 -12.99 21.10
N TYR A 426 21.79 -13.86 20.13
CA TYR A 426 22.50 -13.86 18.87
C TYR A 426 21.57 -13.33 17.77
N TRP A 427 22.11 -12.54 16.86
CA TRP A 427 21.32 -12.04 15.76
C TRP A 427 22.12 -11.93 14.47
N ARG A 428 21.40 -12.09 13.36
CA ARG A 428 21.96 -12.01 12.02
C ARG A 428 20.90 -11.52 11.05
N VAL A 429 21.35 -10.96 9.93
CA VAL A 429 20.48 -10.41 8.88
C VAL A 429 20.94 -10.91 7.52
N SER A 430 19.99 -11.31 6.66
CA SER A 430 20.25 -11.48 5.23
C SER A 430 19.43 -10.45 4.46
N ALA A 431 19.94 -10.02 3.31
CA ALA A 431 19.26 -9.14 2.38
C ALA A 431 18.71 -9.94 1.20
N SER A 432 17.63 -9.46 0.59
CA SER A 432 17.06 -10.08 -0.60
C SER A 432 16.59 -9.04 -1.61
N ASN A 433 16.54 -9.44 -2.87
CA ASN A 433 16.00 -8.67 -3.98
C ASN A 433 15.38 -9.59 -5.04
N ALA A 434 15.07 -9.06 -6.23
CA ALA A 434 14.50 -9.81 -7.35
C ALA A 434 15.41 -10.94 -7.89
N ALA A 435 16.70 -10.92 -7.56
CA ALA A 435 17.67 -11.92 -8.02
C ALA A 435 18.00 -12.98 -6.95
N GLY A 436 17.50 -12.83 -5.73
CA GLY A 436 17.71 -13.80 -4.68
C GLY A 436 18.05 -13.19 -3.32
N ALA A 437 18.48 -14.05 -2.39
CA ALA A 437 18.92 -13.66 -1.05
C ALA A 437 20.44 -13.76 -0.92
N SER A 438 21.01 -12.86 -0.13
CA SER A 438 22.41 -12.96 0.29
C SER A 438 22.61 -14.11 1.27
N ALA A 439 23.85 -14.46 1.53
CA ALA A 439 24.22 -15.12 2.79
C ALA A 439 23.77 -14.25 3.98
N PHE A 440 23.64 -14.86 5.15
CA PHE A 440 23.48 -14.10 6.39
C PHE A 440 24.76 -13.29 6.68
N SER A 441 24.59 -12.17 7.36
CA SER A 441 25.68 -11.41 7.95
C SER A 441 26.51 -12.27 8.92
N GLN A 442 27.65 -11.75 9.32
CA GLN A 442 28.30 -12.21 10.53
C GLN A 442 27.29 -12.18 11.69
N THR A 443 27.32 -13.21 12.54
CA THR A 443 26.47 -13.25 13.75
C THR A 443 27.05 -12.31 14.80
N PHE A 444 26.23 -11.39 15.31
CA PHE A 444 26.53 -10.58 16.48
C PHE A 444 25.81 -11.13 17.70
N ALA A 445 26.36 -10.87 18.88
CA ALA A 445 25.74 -11.17 20.16
C ALA A 445 25.56 -9.89 20.98
N PHE A 446 24.53 -9.84 21.81
CA PHE A 446 24.38 -8.85 22.86
C PHE A 446 23.79 -9.53 24.10
N ALA A 447 24.03 -8.95 25.27
CA ALA A 447 23.48 -9.42 26.55
C ALA A 447 22.53 -8.38 27.12
N THR A 448 21.43 -8.81 27.67
CA THR A 448 20.54 -7.99 28.48
C THR A 448 21.01 -7.97 29.94
N GLY A 449 20.79 -6.85 30.62
CA GLY A 449 21.32 -6.67 31.97
C GLY A 449 20.48 -5.76 32.86
N PHE A 450 20.86 -5.65 34.12
CA PHE A 450 20.36 -4.65 35.04
C PHE A 450 20.87 -3.25 34.64
N PRO A 451 20.19 -2.16 35.06
CA PRO A 451 20.74 -0.83 34.83
C PRO A 451 22.07 -0.64 35.60
N ALA A 452 22.95 0.15 35.03
CA ALA A 452 24.12 0.60 35.73
C ALA A 452 23.72 1.50 36.93
N THR A 453 24.64 1.62 37.91
CA THR A 453 24.45 2.52 39.06
C THR A 453 24.41 3.99 38.59
N PRO A 454 23.36 4.78 38.96
CA PRO A 454 23.29 6.18 38.60
C PRO A 454 24.44 7.03 39.12
N VAL A 455 24.81 8.05 38.34
CA VAL A 455 25.80 9.05 38.76
C VAL A 455 25.09 10.35 39.06
N LEU A 456 25.20 10.83 40.31
CA LEU A 456 24.60 12.08 40.75
C LEU A 456 25.26 13.28 40.09
N ALA A 457 24.53 14.38 39.87
CA ALA A 457 24.99 15.54 39.14
C ALA A 457 24.83 16.86 39.91
N PHE A 458 23.66 17.11 40.51
CA PHE A 458 23.40 18.36 41.22
C PHE A 458 22.36 18.15 42.34
N PRO A 459 22.53 18.81 43.53
CA PRO A 459 23.71 19.60 43.94
C PRO A 459 24.95 18.73 44.09
N ALA A 460 26.14 19.29 43.89
CA ALA A 460 27.39 18.57 44.09
C ALA A 460 27.55 18.11 45.54
N ASN A 461 28.31 17.03 45.76
CA ASN A 461 28.47 16.50 47.10
C ASN A 461 29.11 17.54 48.04
N ASN A 462 28.54 17.66 49.26
CA ASN A 462 28.95 18.62 50.29
C ASN A 462 28.65 20.10 49.95
N THR A 463 27.76 20.43 49.00
CA THR A 463 27.38 21.82 48.71
C THR A 463 26.74 22.48 49.94
N PRO A 464 27.31 23.61 50.45
CA PRO A 464 26.69 24.41 51.51
C PRO A 464 25.68 25.41 50.95
N ASN A 465 24.84 25.97 51.83
CA ASN A 465 23.91 27.07 51.54
C ASN A 465 22.95 26.82 50.35
N VAL A 466 22.51 25.60 50.24
CA VAL A 466 21.53 25.20 49.21
C VAL A 466 20.16 25.79 49.58
N PRO A 467 19.39 26.36 48.63
CA PRO A 467 18.02 26.83 48.87
C PRO A 467 17.12 25.72 49.43
N ILE A 468 16.09 26.12 50.17
CA ILE A 468 15.08 25.17 50.73
C ILE A 468 14.17 24.58 49.64
N GLU A 469 14.21 25.10 48.46
CA GLU A 469 13.62 24.57 47.23
C GLU A 469 14.76 24.30 46.21
N ILE A 470 14.89 23.05 45.75
CA ILE A 470 15.97 22.63 44.90
C ILE A 470 15.54 21.48 43.97
N THR A 471 16.09 21.46 42.78
CA THR A 471 15.96 20.31 41.87
C THR A 471 17.18 19.43 41.97
N LEU A 472 17.00 18.20 42.47
CA LEU A 472 18.05 17.17 42.46
C LEU A 472 18.18 16.62 41.05
N GLN A 473 19.43 16.40 40.58
CA GLN A 473 19.67 15.92 39.22
C GLN A 473 20.72 14.80 39.22
N TRP A 474 20.54 13.85 38.31
CA TRP A 474 21.49 12.77 38.05
C TRP A 474 21.64 12.52 36.54
N ARG A 475 22.65 11.81 36.14
CA ARG A 475 22.90 11.51 34.75
C ARG A 475 22.01 10.34 34.30
N LYS A 476 21.56 10.39 33.04
CA LYS A 476 20.84 9.28 32.42
C LYS A 476 21.72 8.04 32.44
N THR A 477 21.18 6.95 32.97
CA THR A 477 21.89 5.69 33.16
C THR A 477 21.56 4.74 32.03
N GLN A 478 22.56 4.03 31.52
CA GLN A 478 22.36 3.01 30.49
C GLN A 478 21.41 1.92 31.03
N SER A 479 20.50 1.46 30.20
CA SER A 479 19.52 0.41 30.49
C SER A 479 18.52 0.75 31.60
N ALA A 480 18.47 1.99 32.08
CA ALA A 480 17.45 2.45 33.01
C ALA A 480 16.16 2.83 32.28
N GLU A 481 15.05 2.31 32.78
CA GLU A 481 13.69 2.69 32.37
C GLU A 481 13.06 3.65 33.38
N GLN A 482 13.44 3.48 34.67
CA GLN A 482 12.92 4.26 35.79
C GLN A 482 14.00 4.49 36.84
N TYR A 483 13.76 5.44 37.74
CA TYR A 483 14.64 5.74 38.87
C TYR A 483 13.86 5.76 40.18
N HIS A 484 14.56 5.40 41.26
CA HIS A 484 14.10 5.53 42.63
C HIS A 484 15.00 6.54 43.35
N LEU A 485 14.44 7.64 43.82
CA LEU A 485 15.10 8.70 44.57
C LEU A 485 14.78 8.60 46.03
N GLN A 486 15.82 8.66 46.88
CA GLN A 486 15.67 8.87 48.30
C GLN A 486 16.41 10.12 48.78
N LEU A 487 15.73 10.95 49.57
CA LEU A 487 16.29 12.10 50.28
C LEU A 487 15.98 11.95 51.75
N ALA A 488 16.97 12.07 52.61
CA ALA A 488 16.81 11.84 54.05
C ALA A 488 17.60 12.86 54.89
N LYS A 489 17.17 13.00 56.16
CA LYS A 489 17.89 13.76 57.19
C LYS A 489 18.99 12.93 57.85
N SER A 490 19.11 11.66 57.59
CA SER A 490 20.09 10.71 58.10
C SER A 490 20.80 10.00 56.93
N VAL A 491 22.11 9.74 57.08
CA VAL A 491 22.88 8.99 56.11
C VAL A 491 22.49 7.52 55.99
N ASN A 492 21.78 7.01 57.00
CA ASN A 492 21.28 5.63 57.04
C ASN A 492 19.98 5.43 56.29
N PHE A 493 19.29 6.51 55.89
CA PHE A 493 17.99 6.46 55.19
C PHE A 493 16.91 5.70 55.98
N ASP A 494 16.94 5.83 57.31
CA ASP A 494 15.92 5.24 58.17
C ASP A 494 14.55 5.83 57.82
N ALA A 495 13.48 5.03 57.90
CA ALA A 495 12.14 5.43 57.47
C ALA A 495 11.66 6.74 58.13
N ALA A 496 12.01 6.99 59.40
CA ALA A 496 11.68 8.22 60.11
C ALA A 496 12.48 9.45 59.67
N ALA A 497 13.59 9.25 58.98
CA ALA A 497 14.46 10.30 58.48
C ALA A 497 14.24 10.64 56.98
N LEU A 498 13.42 9.82 56.26
CA LEU A 498 13.09 10.05 54.86
C LEU A 498 12.24 11.31 54.69
N VAL A 499 12.64 12.13 53.73
CA VAL A 499 11.91 13.35 53.31
C VAL A 499 11.28 13.16 51.95
N VAL A 500 11.97 12.45 51.08
CA VAL A 500 11.50 11.99 49.77
C VAL A 500 11.87 10.52 49.62
N ASP A 501 10.89 9.73 49.19
CA ASP A 501 11.06 8.34 48.78
C ASP A 501 10.13 8.06 47.61
N VAL A 502 10.62 8.27 46.39
CA VAL A 502 9.80 8.24 45.18
C VAL A 502 10.39 7.26 44.18
N ASN A 503 9.53 6.31 43.82
CA ASN A 503 9.79 5.31 42.79
C ASN A 503 9.25 5.77 41.40
N ASP A 504 9.57 5.01 40.39
CA ASP A 504 9.01 5.09 39.03
C ASP A 504 9.22 6.45 38.34
N LEU A 505 10.28 7.15 38.69
CA LEU A 505 10.66 8.41 38.05
C LEU A 505 11.21 8.13 36.63
N ALA A 506 10.56 8.68 35.61
CA ALA A 506 11.02 8.56 34.21
C ALA A 506 12.14 9.58 33.88
N ASP A 507 12.16 10.71 34.58
CA ASP A 507 13.10 11.79 34.39
C ASP A 507 14.38 11.62 35.24
N THR A 508 15.41 12.37 34.91
CA THR A 508 16.68 12.42 35.62
C THR A 508 16.82 13.64 36.54
N ALA A 509 15.70 14.21 36.92
CA ALA A 509 15.60 15.35 37.82
C ALA A 509 14.33 15.26 38.68
N TYR A 510 14.39 15.78 39.91
CA TYR A 510 13.26 15.83 40.81
C TYR A 510 13.29 17.11 41.66
N ALA A 511 12.23 17.89 41.63
CA ALA A 511 12.10 19.10 42.42
C ALA A 511 11.68 18.77 43.86
N VAL A 512 12.42 19.30 44.81
CA VAL A 512 12.14 19.19 46.25
C VAL A 512 11.86 20.58 46.81
N THR A 513 10.78 20.70 47.59
CA THR A 513 10.36 21.94 48.23
C THR A 513 10.25 21.77 49.75
N GLN A 514 10.20 22.87 50.49
CA GLN A 514 9.95 22.90 51.93
C GLN A 514 11.01 22.19 52.77
N LEU A 515 12.25 22.24 52.38
CA LEU A 515 13.36 21.75 53.24
C LEU A 515 13.54 22.65 54.47
N GLU A 516 13.97 22.05 55.60
CA GLU A 516 14.32 22.80 56.81
C GLU A 516 15.59 23.62 56.60
N LEU A 517 15.67 24.78 57.23
CA LEU A 517 16.86 25.62 57.22
C LEU A 517 17.99 25.01 58.05
N ASN A 518 19.24 25.37 57.66
CA ASN A 518 20.46 24.97 58.38
C ASN A 518 20.59 23.46 58.64
N ARG A 519 20.06 22.65 57.73
CA ARG A 519 19.97 21.20 57.86
C ARG A 519 20.80 20.48 56.82
N PHE A 520 21.46 19.38 57.21
CA PHE A 520 22.07 18.44 56.29
C PHE A 520 20.99 17.50 55.73
N TYR A 521 21.04 17.25 54.41
CA TYR A 521 20.27 16.26 53.70
C TYR A 521 21.21 15.34 52.96
N PHE A 522 20.86 14.07 52.94
CA PHE A 522 21.55 12.98 52.23
C PHE A 522 20.64 12.45 51.15
N TRP A 523 21.19 12.20 49.96
CA TRP A 523 20.39 11.69 48.88
C TRP A 523 21.12 10.69 48.05
N ARG A 524 20.34 9.76 47.45
CA ARG A 524 20.83 8.71 46.56
C ARG A 524 19.78 8.34 45.56
N VAL A 525 20.20 7.73 44.42
CA VAL A 525 19.35 7.29 43.37
C VAL A 525 19.73 5.88 42.97
N SER A 526 18.76 4.99 42.76
CA SER A 526 18.93 3.74 42.03
C SER A 526 18.13 3.77 40.73
N ALA A 527 18.54 2.97 39.75
CA ALA A 527 17.86 2.81 38.49
C ALA A 527 17.19 1.44 38.43
N ALA A 528 16.07 1.36 37.72
CA ALA A 528 15.33 0.11 37.51
C ALA A 528 14.97 -0.11 36.05
N ASN A 529 14.83 -1.36 35.67
CA ASN A 529 14.22 -1.81 34.41
C ASN A 529 13.37 -3.06 34.65
N ALA A 530 12.81 -3.65 33.59
CA ALA A 530 11.94 -4.82 33.69
C ALA A 530 12.56 -6.04 34.41
N TRP A 531 13.89 -6.07 34.59
CA TRP A 531 14.59 -7.22 35.18
C TRP A 531 15.12 -6.99 36.58
N GLY A 532 15.08 -5.74 37.08
CA GLY A 532 15.48 -5.43 38.42
C GLY A 532 16.10 -4.05 38.59
N THR A 533 16.72 -3.83 39.74
CA THR A 533 17.26 -2.55 40.16
C THR A 533 18.78 -2.59 40.24
N SER A 534 19.43 -1.44 39.96
CA SER A 534 20.84 -1.23 40.17
C SER A 534 21.18 -1.16 41.67
N LEU A 535 22.44 -1.15 41.98
CA LEU A 535 22.90 -0.65 43.28
C LEU A 535 22.54 0.84 43.42
N TRP A 536 22.41 1.31 44.66
CA TRP A 536 22.29 2.72 44.93
C TRP A 536 23.54 3.48 44.47
N SER A 537 23.37 4.71 44.01
CA SER A 537 24.45 5.65 43.77
C SER A 537 25.28 5.89 45.02
N GLU A 538 26.45 6.51 44.88
CA GLU A 538 27.08 7.15 46.03
C GLU A 538 26.06 8.03 46.77
N THR A 539 26.14 8.04 48.09
CA THR A 539 25.34 8.95 48.91
C THR A 539 25.98 10.32 48.93
N TRP A 540 25.33 11.29 48.31
CA TRP A 540 25.71 12.68 48.40
C TRP A 540 24.96 13.42 49.47
N ARG A 541 25.53 14.52 49.98
CA ARG A 541 24.88 15.39 50.93
C ARG A 541 25.02 16.85 50.54
N PHE A 542 24.09 17.66 51.03
CA PHE A 542 24.16 19.11 50.96
C PHE A 542 23.63 19.70 52.26
N LYS A 543 23.91 20.98 52.51
CA LYS A 543 23.41 21.70 53.66
C LYS A 543 22.58 22.89 53.20
N THR A 544 21.35 22.99 53.71
CA THR A 544 20.49 24.13 53.40
C THR A 544 20.96 25.42 54.04
N THR A 545 20.57 26.56 53.48
CA THR A 545 20.92 27.89 53.99
C THR A 545 20.58 28.06 55.47
N VAL A 546 21.35 28.91 56.18
CA VAL A 546 21.27 29.07 57.63
C VAL A 546 20.15 30.05 58.07
N SER A 547 19.61 30.85 57.20
CA SER A 547 18.56 31.85 57.54
C SER A 547 17.71 32.19 56.33
N THR A 548 16.38 32.40 56.56
CA THR A 548 15.53 33.12 55.64
C THR A 548 15.64 34.66 55.77
N ALA A 549 16.42 35.15 56.77
CA ALA A 549 16.67 36.58 56.93
C ALA A 549 17.72 37.03 55.92
N ALA A 550 17.34 37.19 54.82
CA ALA A 550 17.54 37.84 53.55
C ALA A 550 17.03 36.89 52.47
N ALA A 551 15.69 36.56 52.49
CA ALA A 551 15.05 36.90 51.24
C ALA A 551 15.51 38.33 50.98
N GLU A 552 16.54 38.54 50.14
CA GLU A 552 16.60 39.74 49.36
C GLU A 552 15.16 39.98 48.97
N ALA A 553 14.55 41.08 49.48
CA ALA A 553 13.35 41.59 48.86
C ALA A 553 13.70 41.58 47.38
N HIS A 554 13.19 40.62 46.65
CA HIS A 554 13.19 40.66 45.20
C HIS A 554 12.38 41.90 44.94
N GLU A 555 13.07 43.06 44.76
CA GLU A 555 12.48 44.22 44.16
C GLU A 555 11.84 43.67 42.89
N MET A 556 10.51 43.69 42.89
CA MET A 556 9.78 43.30 41.66
C MET A 556 10.41 44.10 40.52
N PRO A 557 10.81 43.48 39.44
CA PRO A 557 11.43 44.18 38.34
C PRO A 557 10.51 45.34 37.91
N GLU A 558 11.04 46.54 37.84
CA GLU A 558 10.24 47.71 37.48
C GLU A 558 9.81 47.70 36.01
N LYS A 559 10.49 46.89 35.17
CA LYS A 559 10.27 46.84 33.72
C LYS A 559 10.26 45.42 33.18
N PHE A 560 9.43 45.23 32.18
CA PHE A 560 9.48 44.05 31.32
C PHE A 560 10.82 44.02 30.57
N THR A 561 11.64 43.00 30.78
CA THR A 561 12.98 42.88 30.19
C THR A 561 13.30 41.49 29.75
N LEU A 562 13.70 41.30 28.49
CA LEU A 562 14.26 40.07 27.97
C LEU A 562 15.79 40.16 28.01
N HIS A 563 16.45 39.23 28.69
CA HIS A 563 17.92 39.19 28.78
C HIS A 563 18.56 38.39 27.67
N GLN A 564 19.86 38.59 27.45
CA GLN A 564 20.65 37.75 26.53
C GLN A 564 20.75 36.34 27.09
N ASN A 565 20.47 35.33 26.24
CA ASN A 565 20.65 33.96 26.63
C ASN A 565 22.11 33.63 26.99
N TYR A 566 22.29 32.76 27.96
CA TYR A 566 23.62 32.33 28.39
C TYR A 566 23.65 30.81 28.57
N PRO A 567 24.68 30.13 28.04
CA PRO A 567 25.75 30.66 27.15
C PRO A 567 25.22 31.12 25.78
N ASN A 568 25.96 32.02 25.13
CA ASN A 568 25.75 32.43 23.74
C ASN A 568 27.09 32.84 23.11
N PRO A 569 27.69 32.09 22.16
CA PRO A 569 27.13 30.88 21.50
C PRO A 569 26.88 29.73 22.48
N PHE A 570 25.94 28.81 22.10
CA PHE A 570 25.57 27.65 22.95
C PHE A 570 25.63 26.32 22.18
N ASN A 571 25.80 25.20 22.94
CA ASN A 571 25.87 23.84 22.40
C ASN A 571 25.44 22.81 23.46
N PRO A 572 24.36 22.07 23.27
CA PRO A 572 23.16 22.44 22.56
C PRO A 572 22.16 23.21 23.43
N ILE A 573 22.47 23.47 24.72
CA ILE A 573 21.56 24.03 25.73
C ILE A 573 21.96 25.46 26.08
N THR A 574 20.98 26.33 26.22
CA THR A 574 21.11 27.70 26.73
C THR A 574 19.95 28.05 27.64
N THR A 575 20.14 29.03 28.52
CA THR A 575 19.08 29.58 29.37
C THR A 575 18.68 30.98 28.89
N ILE A 576 17.38 31.19 28.72
CA ILE A 576 16.80 32.50 28.41
C ILE A 576 16.23 33.06 29.71
N ALA A 577 16.73 34.22 30.13
CA ALA A 577 16.25 34.94 31.31
C ALA A 577 15.39 36.14 30.93
N PHE A 578 14.38 36.43 31.74
CA PHE A 578 13.53 37.61 31.57
C PHE A 578 12.89 38.04 32.88
N ASP A 579 12.55 39.33 32.94
CA ASP A 579 11.96 39.97 34.09
C ASP A 579 10.52 40.43 33.78
N LEU A 580 9.58 40.11 34.67
CA LEU A 580 8.17 40.48 34.59
C LEU A 580 7.83 41.45 35.73
N PRO A 581 7.33 42.67 35.45
CA PRO A 581 7.00 43.67 36.51
C PRO A 581 5.74 43.29 37.32
N ARG A 582 4.91 42.41 36.80
CA ARG A 582 3.68 41.90 37.41
C ARG A 582 3.28 40.57 36.84
N PRO A 583 2.35 39.82 37.47
CA PRO A 583 1.80 38.60 36.88
C PRO A 583 1.05 38.89 35.58
N GLY A 584 1.14 37.99 34.60
CA GLY A 584 0.39 38.09 33.35
C GLY A 584 0.75 36.97 32.35
N PHE A 585 0.08 37.00 31.20
CA PHE A 585 0.26 36.00 30.15
C PHE A 585 1.57 36.25 29.39
N VAL A 586 2.39 35.21 29.32
CA VAL A 586 3.72 35.25 28.69
C VAL A 586 3.77 34.27 27.55
N ARG A 587 4.32 34.75 26.41
CA ARG A 587 4.63 33.87 25.27
C ARG A 587 6.08 34.06 24.87
N LEU A 588 6.87 32.95 24.95
CA LEU A 588 8.27 32.91 24.52
C LEU A 588 8.43 31.95 23.35
N ARG A 589 8.83 32.49 22.19
CA ARG A 589 8.94 31.74 20.95
C ARG A 589 10.33 31.87 20.32
N ILE A 590 10.79 30.81 19.64
CA ILE A 590 12.03 30.76 18.90
C ILE A 590 11.74 30.79 17.39
N PHE A 591 12.51 31.60 16.65
CA PHE A 591 12.39 31.76 15.21
C PHE A 591 13.73 31.50 14.52
N ASP A 592 13.69 30.99 13.29
CA ASP A 592 14.84 30.92 12.40
C ASP A 592 15.12 32.28 11.71
N VAL A 593 16.20 32.33 10.92
CA VAL A 593 16.60 33.57 10.18
C VAL A 593 15.59 34.02 9.14
N LEU A 594 14.67 33.17 8.72
CA LEU A 594 13.58 33.48 7.79
C LEU A 594 12.31 33.91 8.50
N GLY A 595 12.34 34.04 9.84
CA GLY A 595 11.18 34.42 10.65
C GLY A 595 10.15 33.30 10.86
N ARG A 596 10.47 32.05 10.54
CA ARG A 596 9.59 30.91 10.79
C ARG A 596 9.74 30.46 12.24
N GLU A 597 8.63 30.21 12.90
CA GLU A 597 8.63 29.70 14.27
C GLU A 597 9.21 28.28 14.31
N VAL A 598 10.18 28.08 15.20
CA VAL A 598 10.85 26.79 15.45
C VAL A 598 10.17 26.06 16.61
N VAL A 599 9.89 26.80 17.69
CA VAL A 599 9.23 26.25 18.89
C VAL A 599 8.69 27.37 19.76
N THR A 600 7.55 27.10 20.43
CA THR A 600 7.06 27.90 21.57
C THR A 600 7.53 27.25 22.88
N ILE A 601 8.23 27.99 23.73
CA ILE A 601 8.80 27.50 25.00
C ILE A 601 7.89 27.81 26.18
N VAL A 602 7.26 29.01 26.19
CA VAL A 602 6.29 29.44 27.19
C VAL A 602 5.05 29.96 26.49
N ASP A 603 3.85 29.58 26.95
CA ASP A 603 2.55 30.06 26.47
C ASP A 603 1.48 29.94 27.56
N HIS A 604 1.71 30.60 28.70
CA HIS A 604 0.81 30.57 29.86
C HIS A 604 1.02 31.78 30.78
N GLU A 605 0.14 31.93 31.78
CA GLU A 605 0.29 32.97 32.82
C GLU A 605 1.48 32.64 33.72
N MET A 606 2.30 33.66 34.00
CA MET A 606 3.44 33.60 34.91
C MET A 606 3.35 34.69 36.00
N PRO A 607 3.88 34.41 37.22
CA PRO A 607 3.97 35.42 38.25
C PRO A 607 4.96 36.53 37.88
N GLY A 608 4.81 37.73 38.51
CA GLY A 608 5.82 38.77 38.44
C GLY A 608 7.12 38.30 39.08
N GLY A 609 8.28 38.81 38.57
CA GLY A 609 9.61 38.42 39.07
C GLY A 609 10.61 38.14 37.96
N ARG A 610 11.75 37.58 38.36
CA ARG A 610 12.80 37.12 37.42
C ARG A 610 12.59 35.68 37.08
N HIS A 611 12.60 35.34 35.76
CA HIS A 611 12.39 34.02 35.23
C HIS A 611 13.58 33.54 34.43
N GLN A 612 13.80 32.23 34.41
CA GLN A 612 14.82 31.56 33.60
C GLN A 612 14.23 30.30 33.00
N VAL A 613 14.31 30.18 31.67
CA VAL A 613 13.76 29.05 30.92
C VAL A 613 14.84 28.42 30.04
N PRO A 614 15.11 27.13 30.18
CA PRO A 614 16.09 26.44 29.35
C PRO A 614 15.57 26.23 27.93
N PHE A 615 16.44 26.37 26.95
CA PHE A 615 16.20 25.99 25.55
C PHE A 615 17.23 24.95 25.10
N ASP A 616 16.71 23.83 24.58
CA ASP A 616 17.51 22.75 24.04
C ASP A 616 17.45 22.74 22.51
N GLY A 617 18.55 23.11 21.89
CA GLY A 617 18.71 23.18 20.44
C GLY A 617 19.10 21.88 19.75
N ARG A 618 19.00 20.70 20.42
CA ARG A 618 19.41 19.40 19.81
C ARG A 618 18.73 19.10 18.49
N LEU A 619 17.50 19.48 18.30
CA LEU A 619 16.73 19.26 17.06
C LEU A 619 16.90 20.37 16.03
N ALA A 620 17.51 21.50 16.38
CA ALA A 620 17.76 22.63 15.49
C ALA A 620 19.17 22.52 14.85
N GLY A 621 19.35 22.99 13.63
CA GLY A 621 20.67 23.05 12.96
C GLY A 621 21.58 24.12 13.57
N SER A 622 22.92 24.03 13.41
CA SER A 622 23.83 25.14 13.75
C SER A 622 23.45 26.38 12.96
N GLY A 623 23.40 27.54 13.63
CA GLY A 623 22.99 28.78 12.98
C GLY A 623 22.48 29.84 13.95
N VAL A 624 22.06 30.96 13.36
CA VAL A 624 21.48 32.09 14.09
C VAL A 624 19.97 31.85 14.27
N TYR A 625 19.51 32.07 15.49
CA TYR A 625 18.09 32.05 15.85
C TYR A 625 17.71 33.34 16.59
N TYR A 626 16.43 33.64 16.60
CA TYR A 626 15.87 34.76 17.35
C TYR A 626 14.85 34.19 18.33
N TYR A 627 14.86 34.71 19.57
CA TYR A 627 13.82 34.42 20.54
C TYR A 627 13.06 35.70 20.87
N ARG A 628 11.75 35.59 20.89
CA ARG A 628 10.82 36.69 21.12
C ARG A 628 9.93 36.39 22.31
N LEU A 629 9.97 37.30 23.27
CA LEU A 629 9.13 37.28 24.45
C LEU A 629 8.02 38.33 24.29
N GLU A 630 6.79 37.92 24.49
CA GLU A 630 5.60 38.75 24.46
C GLU A 630 4.94 38.71 25.82
N PHE A 631 4.58 39.90 26.33
CA PHE A 631 3.94 40.12 27.61
C PHE A 631 3.01 41.32 27.52
N GLU A 632 1.71 41.13 27.72
CA GLU A 632 0.67 42.18 27.74
C GLU A 632 0.71 43.21 26.55
N GLY A 633 0.97 42.73 25.33
CA GLY A 633 1.01 43.52 24.13
C GLY A 633 2.38 44.16 23.81
N GLU A 634 3.33 44.10 24.74
CA GLU A 634 4.74 44.41 24.46
C GLU A 634 5.50 43.19 23.99
N ALA A 635 6.52 43.39 23.16
CA ALA A 635 7.38 42.33 22.69
C ALA A 635 8.85 42.73 22.64
N GLN A 636 9.73 41.89 23.10
CA GLN A 636 11.16 42.03 22.96
C GLN A 636 11.77 40.85 22.22
N THR A 637 12.77 41.08 21.39
CA THR A 637 13.44 40.05 20.59
C THR A 637 14.95 40.13 20.77
N ARG A 638 15.61 38.97 20.89
CA ARG A 638 17.06 38.86 20.95
C ARG A 638 17.56 37.76 20.03
N ARG A 639 18.84 37.85 19.70
CA ARG A 639 19.54 36.88 18.83
C ARG A 639 20.35 35.90 19.66
N MET A 640 20.36 34.62 19.26
CA MET A 640 21.23 33.60 19.80
C MET A 640 21.96 32.81 18.69
N LEU A 641 23.10 32.23 19.00
CA LEU A 641 23.91 31.45 18.07
C LEU A 641 24.09 30.02 18.61
N LEU A 642 23.53 29.06 17.88
CA LEU A 642 23.72 27.63 18.14
C LEU A 642 24.95 27.14 17.34
N THR A 643 25.90 26.51 18.03
CA THR A 643 27.07 25.86 17.42
C THR A 643 27.09 24.40 17.85
N LYS A 644 26.96 23.50 16.89
CA LYS A 644 27.13 22.07 17.13
C LYS A 644 28.47 21.59 16.70
#